data_c314068a1e256a7f5be0e266b1cf4467
#
_entry.id   c314068a1e256a7f5be0e266b1cf4467
#
_cell.length_a   1.000
_cell.length_b   1.000
_cell.length_c   1.000
_cell.angle_alpha   90.00
_cell.angle_beta   90.00
_cell.angle_gamma   90.00
#
_symmetry.space_group_name_H-M   'P 1'
#
loop_
_entity.id
_entity.type
_entity.pdbx_description
1 polymer ?
#
loop_
_entity_poly.entity_id
_entity_poly.type
_entity_poly.pdbx_seq_one_letter_code
_entity_poly.pdbx_strand_id
1 'polypeptide(L)'
;MPEDWLSSMRGEILKKLGVTPLSDESFEILVATLKSLLRYSDDIRSLAHWDAPVLPMLARLEAEEVKFLESEVEGVRISLKECRLKVQKLIPRDLRRGLSVYYTVDMGSDLMASLSSRLLSEREEVVIADPFLGSGSTLVPAIGRIGERKVKCVWGIEALPLPALVAYASLLDSLGGRRDSVKVMVGDSFKLVPKLIHGKFAKADAVLTNPPFTRWRNLGKGYREFLISLARELGYGEYLTRGEVGLQAISLFLCDYILNEKGLLISVLPASTFYTIYGRGIKRLMRERYGIHALISSKSRASFSEDSGFKELIFAATKGQFYIRTAFIEVDERFNDSLITDNVLVDLHNVPRFLDLNWLAFFNRKLSGMLTEAIEKGLKEGKLRYGVDLLRGKIVRGIEIYGPDFFFLPNRFWRVVEESDDSVLVKRGDEELVISKDFLVRVLRKPSLYANRIKIEADSFMLSIPPLGISELPDELRRYVEWGSESGAAGPALRSKGPRWYSHVWRQVSVKKPYGRVFLPDKVDISFRNRSVFANYSEEETTASKDFYIIRSGNETVDKLLVGWFNSTIFISILILLGRRISETWTRFLEDDYLELPIPDFSFTGSMGLKVVERVERLLKLKLPPIRDQIGSEERYELDLALAEFIGLRDPEGFIENLHECIRGEQL
;
A
#
# COMPACT_ATOMS: atom_id res chain seq x y z
N MET A 1 -19.44 -4.04 -51.93
CA MET A 1 -20.34 -3.27 -51.06
C MET A 1 -19.59 -2.02 -50.62
N PRO A 2 -20.22 -0.85 -50.45
CA PRO A 2 -19.51 0.36 -50.00
C PRO A 2 -18.86 0.13 -48.65
N GLU A 3 -17.63 0.60 -48.45
CA GLU A 3 -16.86 0.49 -47.16
C GLU A 3 -17.64 1.09 -45.98
N ASP A 4 -18.41 2.15 -46.21
CA ASP A 4 -19.28 2.80 -45.21
C ASP A 4 -20.37 1.86 -44.67
N TRP A 5 -20.92 0.97 -45.47
CA TRP A 5 -21.96 0.02 -45.05
C TRP A 5 -21.38 -1.08 -44.17
N LEU A 6 -20.19 -1.60 -44.51
CA LEU A 6 -19.49 -2.61 -43.72
C LEU A 6 -19.12 -2.05 -42.33
N SER A 7 -18.61 -0.82 -42.29
CA SER A 7 -18.28 -0.14 -41.05
C SER A 7 -19.53 0.10 -40.19
N SER A 8 -20.64 0.48 -40.76
CA SER A 8 -21.91 0.67 -40.05
C SER A 8 -22.43 -0.64 -39.47
N MET A 9 -22.45 -1.74 -40.26
CA MET A 9 -22.89 -3.06 -39.80
C MET A 9 -22.04 -3.59 -38.66
N ARG A 10 -20.70 -3.46 -38.70
CA ARG A 10 -19.79 -3.82 -37.65
C ARG A 10 -20.09 -3.03 -36.34
N GLY A 11 -20.29 -1.71 -36.47
CA GLY A 11 -20.63 -0.84 -35.35
C GLY A 11 -21.96 -1.21 -34.68
N GLU A 12 -23.00 -1.54 -35.46
CA GLU A 12 -24.30 -1.97 -34.96
C GLU A 12 -24.22 -3.29 -34.20
N ILE A 13 -23.53 -4.30 -34.75
CA ILE A 13 -23.31 -5.59 -34.11
C ILE A 13 -22.61 -5.42 -32.77
N LEU A 14 -21.50 -4.69 -32.73
CA LEU A 14 -20.76 -4.45 -31.52
C LEU A 14 -21.60 -3.72 -30.46
N LYS A 15 -22.41 -2.72 -30.88
CA LYS A 15 -23.32 -2.00 -30.00
C LYS A 15 -24.41 -2.91 -29.41
N LYS A 16 -25.03 -3.78 -30.22
CA LYS A 16 -26.04 -4.75 -29.77
C LYS A 16 -25.44 -5.75 -28.75
N LEU A 17 -24.19 -6.13 -28.95
CA LEU A 17 -23.46 -7.00 -27.99
C LEU A 17 -22.93 -6.28 -26.78
N GLY A 18 -23.10 -4.94 -26.69
CA GLY A 18 -22.62 -4.15 -25.56
C GLY A 18 -21.09 -3.99 -25.52
N VAL A 19 -20.44 -4.01 -26.69
CA VAL A 19 -18.99 -3.88 -26.81
C VAL A 19 -18.58 -2.42 -26.90
N THR A 20 -17.69 -1.99 -26.06
CA THR A 20 -17.09 -0.64 -26.04
C THR A 20 -15.60 -0.76 -25.71
N PRO A 21 -14.68 -0.08 -26.43
CA PRO A 21 -14.93 0.79 -27.58
C PRO A 21 -15.32 0.00 -28.85
N LEU A 22 -16.06 0.66 -29.72
CA LEU A 22 -16.39 0.12 -31.05
C LEU A 22 -15.20 0.38 -31.99
N SER A 23 -14.47 -0.67 -32.41
CA SER A 23 -13.33 -0.59 -33.33
C SER A 23 -13.29 -1.82 -34.23
N ASP A 24 -12.60 -1.72 -35.36
CA ASP A 24 -12.38 -2.85 -36.27
C ASP A 24 -11.67 -4.00 -35.54
N GLU A 25 -10.69 -3.68 -34.67
CA GLU A 25 -9.99 -4.67 -33.85
C GLU A 25 -10.93 -5.40 -32.87
N SER A 26 -11.91 -4.70 -32.29
CA SER A 26 -12.96 -5.32 -31.48
C SER A 26 -13.80 -6.29 -32.25
N PHE A 27 -14.10 -5.95 -33.52
CA PHE A 27 -14.84 -6.81 -34.42
C PHE A 27 -14.03 -8.03 -34.82
N GLU A 28 -12.75 -7.89 -35.19
CA GLU A 28 -11.86 -9.01 -35.47
C GLU A 28 -11.80 -10.02 -34.32
N ILE A 29 -11.66 -9.52 -33.08
CA ILE A 29 -11.63 -10.36 -31.89
C ILE A 29 -12.96 -11.08 -31.68
N LEU A 30 -14.09 -10.39 -31.89
CA LEU A 30 -15.41 -11.00 -31.83
C LEU A 30 -15.54 -12.15 -32.85
N VAL A 31 -15.19 -11.90 -34.12
CA VAL A 31 -15.30 -12.89 -35.18
C VAL A 31 -14.37 -14.08 -34.96
N ALA A 32 -13.12 -13.83 -34.55
CA ALA A 32 -12.17 -14.89 -34.17
C ALA A 32 -12.67 -15.75 -33.01
N THR A 33 -13.31 -15.13 -32.03
CA THR A 33 -13.90 -15.82 -30.89
C THR A 33 -15.09 -16.70 -31.33
N LEU A 34 -15.98 -16.17 -32.16
CA LEU A 34 -17.10 -16.90 -32.72
C LEU A 34 -16.62 -18.06 -33.59
N LYS A 35 -15.59 -17.87 -34.43
CA LYS A 35 -14.96 -18.95 -35.22
C LYS A 35 -14.51 -20.12 -34.37
N SER A 36 -13.94 -19.81 -33.19
CA SER A 36 -13.51 -20.85 -32.25
C SER A 36 -14.69 -21.58 -31.61
N LEU A 37 -15.79 -20.88 -31.33
CA LEU A 37 -17.01 -21.47 -30.78
C LEU A 37 -17.75 -22.33 -31.77
N LEU A 38 -17.74 -21.96 -33.06
CA LEU A 38 -18.36 -22.72 -34.14
C LEU A 38 -17.72 -24.11 -34.36
N ARG A 39 -16.54 -24.38 -33.84
CA ARG A 39 -15.97 -25.74 -33.82
C ARG A 39 -16.84 -26.73 -33.03
N TYR A 40 -17.70 -26.22 -32.14
CA TYR A 40 -18.56 -27.01 -31.26
C TYR A 40 -20.06 -26.83 -31.55
N SER A 41 -20.41 -26.07 -32.61
CA SER A 41 -21.77 -25.75 -33.00
C SER A 41 -21.87 -25.49 -34.49
N ASP A 42 -23.06 -25.71 -35.10
CA ASP A 42 -23.25 -25.62 -36.53
C ASP A 42 -23.34 -24.16 -37.02
N ASP A 43 -23.88 -23.25 -36.25
CA ASP A 43 -24.02 -21.83 -36.59
C ASP A 43 -24.00 -20.90 -35.36
N ILE A 44 -23.84 -19.59 -35.59
CA ILE A 44 -23.79 -18.59 -34.52
C ILE A 44 -25.11 -18.50 -33.77
N ARG A 45 -26.25 -18.73 -34.42
CA ARG A 45 -27.56 -18.70 -33.76
C ARG A 45 -27.73 -19.84 -32.77
N SER A 46 -27.23 -21.03 -33.11
CA SER A 46 -27.29 -22.17 -32.19
C SER A 46 -26.50 -21.93 -30.93
N LEU A 47 -25.42 -21.14 -30.96
CA LEU A 47 -24.66 -20.75 -29.80
C LEU A 47 -25.50 -19.96 -28.78
N ALA A 48 -26.43 -19.11 -29.24
CA ALA A 48 -27.29 -18.33 -28.36
C ALA A 48 -28.24 -19.17 -27.51
N HIS A 49 -28.49 -20.40 -27.91
CA HIS A 49 -29.38 -21.36 -27.21
C HIS A 49 -28.62 -22.30 -26.26
N TRP A 50 -27.29 -22.19 -26.16
CA TRP A 50 -26.54 -22.98 -25.23
C TRP A 50 -26.82 -22.53 -23.78
N ASP A 51 -26.79 -23.48 -22.86
CA ASP A 51 -26.88 -23.19 -21.42
C ASP A 51 -25.53 -22.60 -20.92
N ALA A 52 -25.18 -21.43 -21.47
CA ALA A 52 -23.99 -20.67 -21.15
C ALA A 52 -24.40 -19.21 -20.91
N PRO A 53 -24.29 -18.71 -19.67
CA PRO A 53 -24.78 -17.38 -19.30
C PRO A 53 -24.19 -16.19 -20.07
N VAL A 54 -23.04 -16.37 -20.73
CA VAL A 54 -22.40 -15.32 -21.54
C VAL A 54 -22.95 -15.23 -22.98
N LEU A 55 -23.49 -16.32 -23.52
CA LEU A 55 -23.92 -16.39 -24.94
C LEU A 55 -25.31 -15.81 -25.23
N PRO A 56 -26.27 -15.64 -24.29
CA PRO A 56 -27.58 -15.04 -24.60
C PRO A 56 -27.51 -13.67 -25.28
N MET A 57 -26.36 -12.97 -25.18
CA MET A 57 -26.15 -11.70 -25.90
C MET A 57 -26.22 -11.88 -27.43
N LEU A 58 -25.84 -13.04 -27.95
CA LEU A 58 -25.90 -13.34 -29.39
C LEU A 58 -27.35 -13.42 -29.92
N ALA A 59 -28.33 -13.69 -29.04
CA ALA A 59 -29.74 -13.69 -29.41
C ALA A 59 -30.29 -12.30 -29.80
N ARG A 60 -29.55 -11.23 -29.53
CA ARG A 60 -29.90 -9.85 -29.93
C ARG A 60 -29.61 -9.56 -31.40
N LEU A 61 -28.88 -10.44 -32.10
CA LEU A 61 -28.48 -10.25 -33.48
C LEU A 61 -29.60 -10.62 -34.43
N GLU A 62 -29.79 -9.80 -35.47
CA GLU A 62 -30.71 -10.04 -36.57
C GLU A 62 -30.17 -11.12 -37.50
N ALA A 63 -31.06 -11.70 -38.37
CA ALA A 63 -30.67 -12.77 -39.27
C ALA A 63 -29.60 -12.35 -40.31
N GLU A 64 -29.63 -11.09 -40.73
CA GLU A 64 -28.63 -10.53 -41.66
C GLU A 64 -27.29 -10.31 -40.99
N GLU A 65 -27.29 -9.86 -39.71
CA GLU A 65 -26.09 -9.69 -38.92
C GLU A 65 -25.41 -11.03 -38.65
N VAL A 66 -26.18 -12.08 -38.37
CA VAL A 66 -25.64 -13.44 -38.17
C VAL A 66 -25.01 -13.96 -39.46
N LYS A 67 -25.69 -13.84 -40.61
CA LYS A 67 -25.12 -14.22 -41.89
C LYS A 67 -23.85 -13.45 -42.23
N PHE A 68 -23.83 -12.15 -41.93
CA PHE A 68 -22.65 -11.33 -42.13
C PHE A 68 -21.49 -11.83 -41.24
N LEU A 69 -21.71 -12.13 -39.98
CA LEU A 69 -20.70 -12.70 -39.09
C LEU A 69 -20.21 -14.06 -39.57
N GLU A 70 -21.09 -14.93 -40.07
CA GLU A 70 -20.73 -16.23 -40.61
C GLU A 70 -19.80 -16.09 -41.83
N SER A 71 -20.05 -15.10 -42.71
CA SER A 71 -19.17 -14.82 -43.86
C SER A 71 -17.79 -14.28 -43.45
N GLU A 72 -17.73 -13.47 -42.37
CA GLU A 72 -16.47 -12.91 -41.86
C GLU A 72 -15.61 -13.97 -41.14
N VAL A 73 -16.23 -15.00 -40.56
CA VAL A 73 -15.55 -16.04 -39.75
C VAL A 73 -14.49 -16.81 -40.57
N GLU A 74 -14.70 -17.05 -41.87
CA GLU A 74 -13.76 -17.80 -42.70
C GLU A 74 -12.43 -17.05 -42.92
N GLY A 75 -12.46 -15.72 -42.97
CA GLY A 75 -11.28 -14.87 -43.24
C GLY A 75 -10.36 -14.64 -42.08
N VAL A 76 -10.81 -14.86 -40.82
CA VAL A 76 -10.07 -14.52 -39.63
C VAL A 76 -8.97 -15.52 -39.28
N ARG A 77 -7.74 -15.01 -39.08
CA ARG A 77 -6.54 -15.82 -38.72
C ARG A 77 -6.05 -15.66 -37.30
N ILE A 78 -6.59 -14.70 -36.53
CA ILE A 78 -6.17 -14.43 -35.19
C ILE A 78 -6.51 -15.61 -34.24
N SER A 79 -5.57 -15.98 -33.38
CA SER A 79 -5.76 -17.07 -32.40
C SER A 79 -6.47 -16.59 -31.13
N LEU A 80 -7.09 -17.51 -30.36
CA LEU A 80 -7.69 -17.17 -29.06
C LEU A 80 -6.66 -16.63 -28.06
N LYS A 81 -5.41 -17.08 -28.15
CA LYS A 81 -4.32 -16.52 -27.31
C LYS A 81 -4.11 -15.04 -27.65
N GLU A 82 -4.04 -14.70 -28.94
CA GLU A 82 -3.92 -13.30 -29.37
C GLU A 82 -5.17 -12.48 -29.03
N CYS A 83 -6.37 -13.06 -29.14
CA CYS A 83 -7.61 -12.41 -28.72
C CYS A 83 -7.55 -12.03 -27.23
N ARG A 84 -7.10 -12.93 -26.34
CA ARG A 84 -6.94 -12.63 -24.90
C ARG A 84 -6.01 -11.45 -24.65
N LEU A 85 -4.89 -11.36 -25.37
CA LEU A 85 -3.91 -10.27 -25.22
C LEU A 85 -4.41 -8.95 -25.83
N LYS A 86 -5.05 -9.01 -27.01
CA LYS A 86 -5.53 -7.83 -27.74
C LYS A 86 -6.77 -7.21 -27.08
N VAL A 87 -7.77 -8.00 -26.69
CA VAL A 87 -9.03 -7.48 -26.10
C VAL A 87 -8.77 -6.59 -24.89
N GLN A 88 -7.75 -6.88 -24.15
CA GLN A 88 -7.32 -6.09 -22.99
C GLN A 88 -6.86 -4.68 -23.39
N LYS A 89 -6.17 -4.55 -24.52
CA LYS A 89 -5.63 -3.28 -25.02
C LYS A 89 -6.70 -2.36 -25.59
N LEU A 90 -7.83 -2.92 -26.02
CA LEU A 90 -8.96 -2.17 -26.55
C LEU A 90 -9.72 -1.34 -25.51
N ILE A 91 -9.62 -1.69 -24.24
CA ILE A 91 -10.28 -0.95 -23.16
C ILE A 91 -9.52 0.36 -22.91
N PRO A 92 -10.16 1.54 -23.08
CA PRO A 92 -9.50 2.82 -22.86
C PRO A 92 -8.84 2.91 -21.49
N ARG A 93 -7.66 3.54 -21.39
CA ARG A 93 -6.88 3.65 -20.14
C ARG A 93 -7.69 4.23 -18.98
N ASP A 94 -8.53 5.22 -19.26
CA ASP A 94 -9.34 5.87 -18.22
C ASP A 94 -10.43 4.93 -17.69
N LEU A 95 -11.04 4.14 -18.59
CA LEU A 95 -12.01 3.11 -18.21
C LEU A 95 -11.32 1.97 -17.45
N ARG A 96 -10.14 1.52 -17.90
CA ARG A 96 -9.33 0.52 -17.17
C ARG A 96 -8.98 1.00 -15.75
N ARG A 97 -8.54 2.25 -15.63
CA ARG A 97 -8.25 2.86 -14.31
C ARG A 97 -9.50 3.01 -13.45
N GLY A 98 -10.63 3.39 -14.05
CA GLY A 98 -11.92 3.54 -13.35
C GLY A 98 -12.47 2.22 -12.83
N LEU A 99 -12.39 1.17 -13.64
CA LEU A 99 -12.84 -0.19 -13.30
C LEU A 99 -11.75 -1.03 -12.62
N SER A 100 -10.51 -0.52 -12.57
CA SER A 100 -9.31 -1.26 -12.09
C SER A 100 -9.08 -2.59 -12.79
N VAL A 101 -9.34 -2.62 -14.07
CA VAL A 101 -9.11 -3.79 -14.91
C VAL A 101 -7.64 -3.78 -15.34
N TYR A 102 -6.81 -4.53 -14.63
CA TYR A 102 -5.41 -4.78 -14.96
C TYR A 102 -5.27 -6.26 -15.29
N TYR A 103 -4.57 -6.56 -16.38
CA TYR A 103 -4.48 -7.92 -16.89
C TYR A 103 -3.11 -8.51 -16.56
N THR A 104 -3.11 -9.75 -16.12
CA THR A 104 -1.89 -10.48 -15.75
C THR A 104 -1.03 -10.72 -16.98
N VAL A 105 0.25 -10.34 -16.92
CA VAL A 105 1.22 -10.65 -18.00
C VAL A 105 1.52 -12.14 -18.05
N ASP A 106 2.01 -12.64 -19.20
CA ASP A 106 2.26 -14.06 -19.44
C ASP A 106 3.10 -14.70 -18.30
N MET A 107 4.17 -14.02 -17.85
CA MET A 107 5.01 -14.51 -16.74
C MET A 107 4.20 -14.71 -15.43
N GLY A 108 3.32 -13.78 -15.08
CA GLY A 108 2.47 -13.90 -13.89
C GLY A 108 1.45 -15.04 -14.04
N SER A 109 0.85 -15.17 -15.22
CA SER A 109 -0.11 -16.24 -15.52
C SER A 109 0.54 -17.63 -15.49
N ASP A 110 1.73 -17.78 -16.06
CA ASP A 110 2.49 -19.04 -16.07
C ASP A 110 2.94 -19.43 -14.67
N LEU A 111 3.35 -18.47 -13.85
CA LEU A 111 3.73 -18.68 -12.47
C LEU A 111 2.54 -19.14 -11.62
N MET A 112 1.39 -18.48 -11.76
CA MET A 112 0.15 -18.89 -11.07
C MET A 112 -0.29 -20.29 -11.52
N ALA A 113 -0.18 -20.60 -12.79
CA ALA A 113 -0.49 -21.92 -13.35
C ALA A 113 0.44 -23.01 -12.81
N SER A 114 1.73 -22.76 -12.76
CA SER A 114 2.73 -23.67 -12.20
C SER A 114 2.47 -23.97 -10.72
N LEU A 115 2.23 -22.93 -9.92
CA LEU A 115 1.87 -23.07 -8.51
C LEU A 115 0.58 -23.89 -8.33
N SER A 116 -0.45 -23.61 -9.13
CA SER A 116 -1.73 -24.32 -9.03
C SER A 116 -1.58 -25.81 -9.34
N SER A 117 -0.87 -26.15 -10.42
CA SER A 117 -0.60 -27.54 -10.77
C SER A 117 0.14 -28.30 -9.67
N ARG A 118 1.13 -27.66 -9.05
CA ARG A 118 1.94 -28.26 -7.97
C ARG A 118 1.13 -28.45 -6.69
N LEU A 119 0.39 -27.42 -6.27
CA LEU A 119 -0.36 -27.42 -5.01
C LEU A 119 -1.68 -28.24 -5.08
N LEU A 120 -2.16 -28.54 -6.30
CA LEU A 120 -3.35 -29.39 -6.54
C LEU A 120 -2.97 -30.78 -7.08
N SER A 121 -1.69 -31.15 -7.07
CA SER A 121 -1.20 -32.42 -7.65
C SER A 121 -1.92 -33.66 -7.11
N GLU A 122 -2.23 -33.68 -5.82
CA GLU A 122 -2.90 -34.80 -5.13
C GLU A 122 -4.43 -34.85 -5.32
N ARG A 123 -5.02 -33.81 -5.92
CA ARG A 123 -6.46 -33.79 -6.20
C ARG A 123 -6.79 -34.59 -7.43
N GLU A 124 -7.83 -35.40 -7.39
CA GLU A 124 -8.33 -36.15 -8.54
C GLU A 124 -9.17 -35.25 -9.46
N GLU A 125 -10.10 -34.51 -8.87
CA GLU A 125 -10.96 -33.54 -9.54
C GLU A 125 -10.95 -32.20 -8.83
N VAL A 126 -11.06 -31.10 -9.60
CA VAL A 126 -11.08 -29.73 -9.06
C VAL A 126 -12.12 -28.86 -9.75
N VAL A 127 -12.77 -28.02 -8.97
CA VAL A 127 -13.54 -26.85 -9.43
C VAL A 127 -12.66 -25.62 -9.30
N ILE A 128 -12.40 -24.94 -10.41
CA ILE A 128 -11.57 -23.72 -10.40
C ILE A 128 -12.40 -22.48 -10.75
N ALA A 129 -12.07 -21.35 -10.14
CA ALA A 129 -12.82 -20.12 -10.33
C ALA A 129 -11.95 -18.87 -10.38
N ASP A 130 -12.46 -17.86 -11.08
CA ASP A 130 -11.97 -16.48 -11.01
C ASP A 130 -13.16 -15.50 -10.99
N PRO A 131 -13.48 -14.89 -9.85
CA PRO A 131 -14.56 -13.92 -9.77
C PRO A 131 -14.27 -12.61 -10.52
N PHE A 132 -13.03 -12.42 -11.02
CA PHE A 132 -12.58 -11.25 -11.77
C PHE A 132 -11.88 -11.69 -13.06
N LEU A 133 -12.58 -12.48 -13.86
CA LEU A 133 -12.07 -13.36 -14.90
C LEU A 133 -11.23 -12.67 -15.99
N GLY A 134 -11.56 -11.41 -16.35
CA GLY A 134 -10.95 -10.78 -17.51
C GLY A 134 -11.21 -11.56 -18.79
N SER A 135 -10.17 -11.72 -19.58
CA SER A 135 -10.19 -12.57 -20.79
C SER A 135 -9.80 -14.04 -20.52
N GLY A 136 -9.72 -14.46 -19.26
CA GLY A 136 -9.32 -15.81 -18.87
C GLY A 136 -7.81 -16.05 -18.77
N SER A 137 -7.02 -14.98 -18.66
CA SER A 137 -5.55 -15.06 -18.65
C SER A 137 -4.98 -15.82 -17.44
N THR A 138 -5.71 -15.93 -16.34
CA THR A 138 -5.33 -16.70 -15.16
C THR A 138 -5.71 -18.18 -15.27
N LEU A 139 -6.95 -18.46 -15.69
CA LEU A 139 -7.51 -19.82 -15.68
C LEU A 139 -7.08 -20.68 -16.86
N VAL A 140 -6.93 -20.10 -18.06
CA VAL A 140 -6.56 -20.88 -19.26
C VAL A 140 -5.19 -21.56 -19.13
N PRO A 141 -4.11 -20.87 -18.73
CA PRO A 141 -2.83 -21.51 -18.47
C PRO A 141 -2.90 -22.52 -17.32
N ALA A 142 -3.70 -22.21 -16.27
CA ALA A 142 -3.88 -23.12 -15.13
C ALA A 142 -4.51 -24.46 -15.56
N ILE A 143 -5.55 -24.46 -16.40
CA ILE A 143 -6.16 -25.68 -16.94
C ILE A 143 -5.09 -26.51 -17.68
N GLY A 144 -4.28 -25.87 -18.52
CA GLY A 144 -3.23 -26.56 -19.27
C GLY A 144 -2.18 -27.24 -18.36
N ARG A 145 -1.85 -26.63 -17.22
CA ARG A 145 -0.87 -27.18 -16.26
C ARG A 145 -1.48 -28.19 -15.28
N ILE A 146 -2.70 -27.99 -14.81
CA ILE A 146 -3.43 -28.93 -13.93
C ILE A 146 -3.81 -30.18 -14.71
N GLY A 147 -4.14 -30.02 -15.98
CA GLY A 147 -4.65 -31.05 -16.87
C GLY A 147 -6.17 -31.00 -17.02
N GLU A 148 -6.65 -30.95 -18.26
CA GLU A 148 -8.07 -30.79 -18.59
C GLU A 148 -8.99 -31.82 -17.95
N ARG A 149 -8.52 -33.05 -17.78
CA ARG A 149 -9.30 -34.17 -17.22
C ARG A 149 -9.56 -34.00 -15.72
N LYS A 150 -8.65 -33.35 -15.00
CA LYS A 150 -8.81 -33.04 -13.58
C LYS A 150 -9.78 -31.89 -13.30
N VAL A 151 -10.00 -31.01 -14.30
CA VAL A 151 -10.90 -29.88 -14.12
C VAL A 151 -12.34 -30.32 -14.37
N LYS A 152 -13.09 -30.49 -13.30
CA LYS A 152 -14.51 -30.85 -13.33
C LYS A 152 -15.38 -29.71 -13.83
N CYS A 153 -15.13 -28.51 -13.32
CA CYS A 153 -15.86 -27.29 -13.68
C CYS A 153 -14.94 -26.08 -13.54
N VAL A 154 -15.10 -25.14 -14.46
CA VAL A 154 -14.50 -23.82 -14.37
C VAL A 154 -15.59 -22.75 -14.45
N TRP A 155 -15.50 -21.74 -13.59
CA TRP A 155 -16.43 -20.63 -13.67
C TRP A 155 -15.75 -19.28 -13.39
N GLY A 156 -16.35 -18.23 -13.96
CA GLY A 156 -15.87 -16.88 -13.72
C GLY A 156 -16.90 -15.81 -14.04
N ILE A 157 -16.62 -14.60 -13.58
CA ILE A 157 -17.44 -13.41 -13.80
C ILE A 157 -16.53 -12.30 -14.35
N GLU A 158 -17.01 -11.66 -15.40
CA GLU A 158 -16.32 -10.52 -16.00
C GLU A 158 -17.31 -9.37 -16.22
N ALA A 159 -16.88 -8.14 -15.90
CA ALA A 159 -17.73 -6.97 -16.02
C ALA A 159 -18.07 -6.60 -17.45
N LEU A 160 -17.17 -6.90 -18.40
CA LEU A 160 -17.27 -6.50 -19.80
C LEU A 160 -17.63 -7.67 -20.72
N PRO A 161 -18.59 -7.49 -21.65
CA PRO A 161 -19.10 -8.57 -22.51
C PRO A 161 -18.04 -9.21 -23.41
N LEU A 162 -17.22 -8.42 -24.12
CA LEU A 162 -16.26 -8.98 -25.08
C LEU A 162 -15.13 -9.78 -24.40
N PRO A 163 -14.47 -9.30 -23.33
CA PRO A 163 -13.55 -10.13 -22.57
C PRO A 163 -14.18 -11.41 -22.02
N ALA A 164 -15.44 -11.35 -21.52
CA ALA A 164 -16.16 -12.53 -21.06
C ALA A 164 -16.38 -13.56 -22.15
N LEU A 165 -16.70 -13.11 -23.37
CA LEU A 165 -16.88 -14.00 -24.53
C LEU A 165 -15.56 -14.66 -24.94
N VAL A 166 -14.47 -13.89 -24.97
CA VAL A 166 -13.11 -14.42 -25.25
C VAL A 166 -12.70 -15.43 -24.18
N ALA A 167 -12.97 -15.13 -22.91
CA ALA A 167 -12.70 -16.05 -21.81
C ALA A 167 -13.50 -17.36 -21.96
N TYR A 168 -14.80 -17.27 -22.24
CA TYR A 168 -15.64 -18.43 -22.42
C TYR A 168 -15.12 -19.34 -23.56
N ALA A 169 -14.85 -18.77 -24.73
CA ALA A 169 -14.31 -19.51 -25.85
C ALA A 169 -12.97 -20.19 -25.53
N SER A 170 -12.08 -19.45 -24.84
CA SER A 170 -10.76 -19.97 -24.47
C SER A 170 -10.84 -21.09 -23.44
N LEU A 171 -11.73 -20.97 -22.44
CA LEU A 171 -11.96 -22.00 -21.43
C LEU A 171 -12.61 -23.25 -22.05
N LEU A 172 -13.57 -23.06 -22.94
CA LEU A 172 -14.22 -24.17 -23.65
C LEU A 172 -13.21 -24.94 -24.49
N ASP A 173 -12.36 -24.23 -25.23
CA ASP A 173 -11.30 -24.84 -26.06
C ASP A 173 -10.30 -25.62 -25.19
N SER A 174 -9.89 -25.02 -24.03
CA SER A 174 -8.97 -25.66 -23.07
C SER A 174 -9.53 -26.91 -22.40
N LEU A 175 -10.85 -27.07 -22.38
CA LEU A 175 -11.56 -28.24 -21.85
C LEU A 175 -12.09 -29.18 -22.93
N GLY A 176 -11.55 -29.09 -24.16
CA GLY A 176 -11.93 -29.98 -25.28
C GLY A 176 -13.41 -29.91 -25.65
N GLY A 177 -14.05 -28.75 -25.50
CA GLY A 177 -15.45 -28.53 -25.86
C GLY A 177 -16.48 -28.96 -24.80
N ARG A 178 -16.07 -29.30 -23.59
CA ARG A 178 -16.99 -29.69 -22.50
C ARG A 178 -17.82 -28.51 -21.96
N ARG A 179 -18.94 -28.17 -22.63
CA ARG A 179 -19.81 -27.02 -22.33
C ARG A 179 -20.29 -26.98 -20.89
N ASP A 180 -20.74 -28.12 -20.36
CA ASP A 180 -21.31 -28.23 -19.02
C ASP A 180 -20.28 -27.95 -17.93
N SER A 181 -18.99 -28.02 -18.28
CA SER A 181 -17.87 -27.72 -17.40
C SER A 181 -17.48 -26.25 -17.40
N VAL A 182 -18.03 -25.38 -18.26
CA VAL A 182 -17.66 -23.97 -18.38
C VAL A 182 -18.85 -23.06 -18.09
N LYS A 183 -18.69 -22.16 -17.09
CA LYS A 183 -19.72 -21.18 -16.73
C LYS A 183 -19.09 -19.78 -16.64
N VAL A 184 -19.49 -18.89 -17.53
CA VAL A 184 -19.02 -17.49 -17.51
C VAL A 184 -20.22 -16.56 -17.49
N MET A 185 -20.19 -15.55 -16.65
CA MET A 185 -21.23 -14.52 -16.55
C MET A 185 -20.66 -13.12 -16.76
N VAL A 186 -21.50 -12.25 -17.35
CA VAL A 186 -21.19 -10.82 -17.48
C VAL A 186 -21.85 -10.05 -16.34
N GLY A 187 -21.08 -9.28 -15.59
CA GLY A 187 -21.59 -8.37 -14.58
C GLY A 187 -20.63 -8.07 -13.43
N ASP A 188 -21.16 -7.39 -12.44
CA ASP A 188 -20.43 -7.01 -11.23
C ASP A 188 -20.34 -8.20 -10.27
N SER A 189 -19.13 -8.70 -10.04
CA SER A 189 -18.85 -9.87 -9.21
C SER A 189 -19.32 -9.69 -7.77
N PHE A 190 -19.21 -8.50 -7.21
CA PHE A 190 -19.66 -8.23 -5.84
C PHE A 190 -21.18 -8.36 -5.68
N LYS A 191 -21.94 -8.11 -6.75
CA LYS A 191 -23.40 -8.27 -6.77
C LYS A 191 -23.85 -9.67 -7.14
N LEU A 192 -23.10 -10.36 -8.00
CA LEU A 192 -23.50 -11.64 -8.57
C LEU A 192 -23.08 -12.84 -7.73
N VAL A 193 -21.84 -12.88 -7.24
CA VAL A 193 -21.28 -14.02 -6.50
C VAL A 193 -22.17 -14.45 -5.33
N PRO A 194 -22.63 -13.58 -4.43
CA PRO A 194 -23.45 -14.01 -3.30
C PRO A 194 -24.76 -14.71 -3.71
N LYS A 195 -25.31 -14.33 -4.87
CA LYS A 195 -26.54 -14.91 -5.40
C LYS A 195 -26.32 -16.23 -6.13
N LEU A 196 -25.15 -16.38 -6.79
CA LEU A 196 -24.85 -17.51 -7.65
C LEU A 196 -24.34 -18.73 -6.90
N ILE A 197 -23.58 -18.53 -5.84
CA ILE A 197 -22.99 -19.59 -5.02
C ILE A 197 -24.06 -20.47 -4.33
N HIS A 198 -25.24 -19.91 -4.05
CA HIS A 198 -26.33 -20.67 -3.43
C HIS A 198 -27.21 -21.45 -4.41
N GLY A 199 -26.97 -21.37 -5.71
CA GLY A 199 -27.82 -22.02 -6.70
C GLY A 199 -27.14 -22.56 -7.95
N LYS A 200 -26.39 -21.71 -8.66
CA LYS A 200 -25.87 -22.04 -10.01
C LYS A 200 -24.39 -22.42 -10.03
N PHE A 201 -23.59 -21.92 -9.09
CA PHE A 201 -22.15 -22.12 -9.05
C PHE A 201 -21.75 -22.89 -7.80
N ALA A 202 -20.92 -23.89 -7.99
CA ALA A 202 -20.30 -24.60 -6.89
C ALA A 202 -19.20 -23.73 -6.25
N LYS A 203 -18.95 -23.89 -4.96
CA LYS A 203 -17.73 -23.38 -4.35
C LYS A 203 -16.50 -23.98 -5.04
N ALA A 204 -15.42 -23.23 -5.09
CA ALA A 204 -14.22 -23.60 -5.79
C ALA A 204 -13.22 -24.34 -4.90
N ASP A 205 -12.52 -25.31 -5.48
CA ASP A 205 -11.33 -25.94 -4.88
C ASP A 205 -10.08 -25.11 -5.10
N ALA A 206 -10.08 -24.25 -6.14
CA ALA A 206 -9.06 -23.25 -6.34
C ALA A 206 -9.63 -21.95 -6.93
N VAL A 207 -9.16 -20.83 -6.41
CA VAL A 207 -9.39 -19.50 -6.96
C VAL A 207 -8.05 -18.93 -7.41
N LEU A 208 -7.96 -18.62 -8.72
CA LEU A 208 -6.83 -17.97 -9.33
C LEU A 208 -7.28 -16.63 -9.90
N THR A 209 -6.79 -15.53 -9.37
CA THR A 209 -7.37 -14.23 -9.68
C THR A 209 -6.37 -13.07 -9.68
N ASN A 210 -6.64 -12.09 -10.50
CA ASN A 210 -6.05 -10.75 -10.42
C ASN A 210 -7.18 -9.75 -10.12
N PRO A 211 -7.49 -9.50 -8.84
CA PRO A 211 -8.64 -8.70 -8.46
C PRO A 211 -8.44 -7.20 -8.73
N PRO A 212 -9.51 -6.39 -8.79
CA PRO A 212 -9.39 -4.96 -9.01
C PRO A 212 -8.75 -4.22 -7.82
N PHE A 213 -7.85 -3.23 -8.09
CA PHE A 213 -7.08 -2.46 -7.08
C PHE A 213 -7.42 -0.98 -7.01
N THR A 214 -8.61 -0.56 -7.33
CA THR A 214 -8.99 0.86 -7.31
C THR A 214 -8.82 1.48 -5.93
N ARG A 215 -8.27 2.71 -5.92
CA ARG A 215 -8.22 3.51 -4.69
C ARG A 215 -9.65 3.78 -4.20
N TRP A 216 -9.91 3.52 -2.93
CA TRP A 216 -11.23 3.63 -2.30
C TRP A 216 -11.94 4.95 -2.60
N ARG A 217 -11.20 6.06 -2.58
CA ARG A 217 -11.73 7.41 -2.86
C ARG A 217 -12.25 7.61 -4.29
N ASN A 218 -11.80 6.77 -5.23
CA ASN A 218 -12.24 6.85 -6.64
C ASN A 218 -13.58 6.14 -6.88
N LEU A 219 -14.06 5.37 -5.90
CA LEU A 219 -15.36 4.72 -5.95
C LEU A 219 -16.47 5.69 -5.51
N GLY A 220 -17.62 5.65 -6.16
CA GLY A 220 -18.80 6.41 -5.77
C GLY A 220 -19.25 6.08 -4.32
N LYS A 221 -19.78 7.07 -3.60
CA LYS A 221 -20.17 6.91 -2.19
C LYS A 221 -21.13 5.73 -1.97
N GLY A 222 -22.20 5.63 -2.75
CA GLY A 222 -23.19 4.55 -2.60
C GLY A 222 -22.59 3.15 -2.89
N TYR A 223 -21.63 3.07 -3.82
CA TYR A 223 -20.95 1.80 -4.09
C TYR A 223 -20.01 1.40 -2.95
N ARG A 224 -19.32 2.34 -2.33
CA ARG A 224 -18.50 2.08 -1.13
C ARG A 224 -19.34 1.58 0.05
N GLU A 225 -20.50 2.19 0.27
CA GLU A 225 -21.45 1.76 1.32
C GLU A 225 -21.97 0.34 1.04
N PHE A 226 -22.32 0.05 -0.21
CA PHE A 226 -22.69 -1.30 -0.64
C PHE A 226 -21.58 -2.32 -0.36
N LEU A 227 -20.33 -2.05 -0.72
CA LEU A 227 -19.22 -2.97 -0.52
C LEU A 227 -18.95 -3.24 0.97
N ILE A 228 -19.08 -2.23 1.83
CA ILE A 228 -18.94 -2.39 3.29
C ILE A 228 -20.08 -3.25 3.84
N SER A 229 -21.32 -3.01 3.39
CA SER A 229 -22.49 -3.82 3.79
C SER A 229 -22.29 -5.27 3.37
N LEU A 230 -21.90 -5.49 2.12
CA LEU A 230 -21.60 -6.82 1.60
C LEU A 230 -20.54 -7.55 2.43
N ALA A 231 -19.42 -6.90 2.77
CA ALA A 231 -18.39 -7.53 3.59
C ALA A 231 -18.92 -7.95 4.97
N ARG A 232 -19.80 -7.15 5.57
CA ARG A 232 -20.44 -7.50 6.85
C ARG A 232 -21.43 -8.66 6.70
N GLU A 233 -22.25 -8.63 5.67
CA GLU A 233 -23.22 -9.70 5.36
C GLU A 233 -22.54 -11.05 5.12
N LEU A 234 -21.38 -11.04 4.48
CA LEU A 234 -20.56 -12.23 4.25
C LEU A 234 -19.74 -12.68 5.47
N GLY A 235 -19.81 -11.95 6.61
CA GLY A 235 -19.13 -12.32 7.86
C GLY A 235 -17.70 -11.77 8.00
N TYR A 236 -17.30 -10.79 7.19
CA TYR A 236 -15.94 -10.20 7.23
C TYR A 236 -15.88 -8.83 7.94
N GLY A 237 -16.93 -8.46 8.69
CA GLY A 237 -17.02 -7.16 9.36
C GLY A 237 -15.85 -6.86 10.30
N GLU A 238 -15.32 -7.88 11.00
CA GLU A 238 -14.19 -7.76 11.93
C GLU A 238 -12.84 -7.49 11.24
N TYR A 239 -12.70 -7.84 9.96
CA TYR A 239 -11.49 -7.59 9.16
C TYR A 239 -11.51 -6.22 8.48
N LEU A 240 -12.60 -5.47 8.60
CA LEU A 240 -12.68 -4.10 8.11
C LEU A 240 -11.89 -3.19 9.05
N THR A 241 -10.82 -2.59 8.56
CA THR A 241 -10.04 -1.60 9.32
C THR A 241 -10.79 -0.27 9.39
N ARG A 242 -10.62 0.48 10.50
CA ARG A 242 -11.14 1.85 10.59
C ARG A 242 -10.42 2.73 9.54
N GLY A 243 -11.19 3.42 8.73
CA GLY A 243 -10.69 4.28 7.65
C GLY A 243 -11.01 3.75 6.25
N GLU A 244 -10.11 3.95 5.29
CA GLU A 244 -10.29 3.49 3.91
C GLU A 244 -10.01 1.99 3.80
N VAL A 245 -11.00 1.23 3.37
CA VAL A 245 -10.84 -0.17 2.99
C VAL A 245 -10.46 -0.22 1.51
N GLY A 246 -9.39 -0.95 1.16
CA GLY A 246 -9.05 -1.12 -0.25
C GLY A 246 -10.03 -2.07 -0.96
N LEU A 247 -10.30 -1.83 -2.25
CA LEU A 247 -11.15 -2.73 -3.05
C LEU A 247 -10.59 -4.15 -3.08
N GLN A 248 -9.25 -4.30 -3.08
CA GLN A 248 -8.57 -5.60 -2.99
C GLN A 248 -8.93 -6.39 -1.72
N ALA A 249 -9.24 -5.71 -0.60
CA ALA A 249 -9.67 -6.40 0.62
C ALA A 249 -11.04 -7.06 0.43
N ILE A 250 -12.00 -6.31 -0.11
CA ILE A 250 -13.34 -6.83 -0.38
C ILE A 250 -13.28 -7.95 -1.43
N SER A 251 -12.40 -7.81 -2.43
CA SER A 251 -12.18 -8.86 -3.43
C SER A 251 -11.66 -10.15 -2.81
N LEU A 252 -10.71 -10.07 -1.87
CA LEU A 252 -10.20 -11.25 -1.15
C LEU A 252 -11.26 -11.87 -0.23
N PHE A 253 -12.11 -11.07 0.41
CA PHE A 253 -13.25 -11.59 1.19
C PHE A 253 -14.20 -12.38 0.28
N LEU A 254 -14.45 -11.87 -0.92
CA LEU A 254 -15.27 -12.58 -1.90
C LEU A 254 -14.61 -13.91 -2.34
N CYS A 255 -13.29 -13.91 -2.56
CA CYS A 255 -12.53 -15.12 -2.88
C CYS A 255 -12.59 -16.15 -1.75
N ASP A 256 -12.40 -15.72 -0.48
CA ASP A 256 -12.52 -16.60 0.68
C ASP A 256 -13.92 -17.20 0.82
N TYR A 257 -14.96 -16.40 0.53
CA TYR A 257 -16.36 -16.83 0.60
C TYR A 257 -16.70 -17.96 -0.37
N ILE A 258 -16.17 -17.88 -1.60
CA ILE A 258 -16.42 -18.89 -2.64
C ILE A 258 -15.52 -20.11 -2.55
N LEU A 259 -14.48 -20.07 -1.73
CA LEU A 259 -13.49 -21.13 -1.62
C LEU A 259 -13.95 -22.22 -0.65
N ASN A 260 -13.79 -23.49 -1.03
CA ASN A 260 -13.97 -24.63 -0.16
C ASN A 260 -12.93 -24.65 0.97
N GLU A 261 -13.22 -25.37 2.07
CA GLU A 261 -12.20 -25.76 3.03
C GLU A 261 -11.11 -26.59 2.34
N LYS A 262 -9.85 -26.34 2.69
CA LYS A 262 -8.66 -26.86 1.99
C LYS A 262 -8.55 -26.40 0.54
N GLY A 263 -9.31 -25.38 0.14
CA GLY A 263 -9.23 -24.77 -1.19
C GLY A 263 -7.99 -23.85 -1.32
N LEU A 264 -7.46 -23.76 -2.54
CA LEU A 264 -6.27 -23.01 -2.90
C LEU A 264 -6.64 -21.59 -3.38
N LEU A 265 -6.04 -20.57 -2.81
CA LEU A 265 -6.12 -19.19 -3.30
C LEU A 265 -4.76 -18.77 -3.88
N ILE A 266 -4.75 -18.40 -5.16
CA ILE A 266 -3.60 -17.74 -5.80
C ILE A 266 -4.08 -16.40 -6.34
N SER A 267 -3.46 -15.32 -5.89
CA SER A 267 -3.89 -13.97 -6.26
C SER A 267 -2.71 -13.04 -6.54
N VAL A 268 -2.85 -12.21 -7.56
CA VAL A 268 -1.99 -11.03 -7.73
C VAL A 268 -2.50 -9.96 -6.78
N LEU A 269 -1.63 -9.38 -5.98
CA LEU A 269 -2.00 -8.35 -5.00
C LEU A 269 -0.99 -7.19 -5.04
N PRO A 270 -1.46 -5.94 -4.86
CA PRO A 270 -0.53 -4.83 -4.70
C PRO A 270 0.31 -5.02 -3.44
N ALA A 271 1.60 -4.75 -3.52
CA ALA A 271 2.54 -4.85 -2.40
C ALA A 271 2.07 -4.07 -1.17
N SER A 272 1.34 -2.96 -1.38
CA SER A 272 0.74 -2.15 -0.31
C SER A 272 -0.22 -2.93 0.60
N THR A 273 -0.79 -4.05 0.15
CA THR A 273 -1.58 -4.96 0.98
C THR A 273 -0.79 -5.48 2.18
N PHE A 274 0.51 -5.64 2.05
CA PHE A 274 1.36 -6.27 3.05
C PHE A 274 2.07 -5.31 3.99
N TYR A 275 2.01 -3.97 3.74
CA TYR A 275 2.69 -2.97 4.58
C TYR A 275 1.82 -1.77 4.97
N THR A 276 0.60 -1.63 4.48
CA THR A 276 -0.26 -0.50 4.86
C THR A 276 -1.20 -0.85 6.02
N ILE A 277 -1.71 0.19 6.70
CA ILE A 277 -2.75 0.04 7.73
C ILE A 277 -3.99 -0.63 7.14
N TYR A 278 -4.34 -0.29 5.90
CA TYR A 278 -5.49 -0.86 5.19
C TYR A 278 -5.36 -2.36 4.92
N GLY A 279 -4.12 -2.88 4.85
CA GLY A 279 -3.83 -4.30 4.71
C GLY A 279 -3.86 -5.10 6.01
N ARG A 280 -3.95 -4.47 7.18
CA ARG A 280 -3.94 -5.18 8.48
C ARG A 280 -5.05 -6.22 8.59
N GLY A 281 -6.28 -5.87 8.18
CA GLY A 281 -7.41 -6.79 8.19
C GLY A 281 -7.21 -7.99 7.27
N ILE A 282 -6.63 -7.76 6.08
CA ILE A 282 -6.30 -8.83 5.13
C ILE A 282 -5.21 -9.75 5.71
N LYS A 283 -4.12 -9.20 6.24
CA LYS A 283 -3.05 -9.99 6.86
C LYS A 283 -3.58 -10.83 8.04
N ARG A 284 -4.49 -10.25 8.83
CA ARG A 284 -5.15 -10.95 9.91
C ARG A 284 -6.00 -12.11 9.38
N LEU A 285 -6.87 -11.88 8.37
CA LEU A 285 -7.63 -12.92 7.70
C LEU A 285 -6.75 -14.06 7.18
N MET A 286 -5.64 -13.69 6.50
CA MET A 286 -4.70 -14.66 5.93
C MET A 286 -4.09 -15.55 7.02
N ARG A 287 -3.67 -14.98 8.15
CA ARG A 287 -3.10 -15.77 9.26
C ARG A 287 -4.14 -16.62 9.97
N GLU A 288 -5.36 -16.11 10.15
CA GLU A 288 -6.41 -16.81 10.89
C GLU A 288 -7.07 -17.94 10.08
N ARG A 289 -7.04 -17.85 8.74
CA ARG A 289 -7.80 -18.79 7.90
C ARG A 289 -6.95 -19.59 6.91
N TYR A 290 -5.68 -19.24 6.70
CA TYR A 290 -4.87 -19.84 5.65
C TYR A 290 -3.50 -20.31 6.13
N GLY A 291 -3.02 -21.41 5.52
CA GLY A 291 -1.60 -21.71 5.45
C GLY A 291 -1.03 -21.07 4.19
N ILE A 292 -0.13 -20.12 4.39
CA ILE A 292 0.44 -19.33 3.30
C ILE A 292 1.66 -20.05 2.74
N HIS A 293 1.60 -20.48 1.48
CA HIS A 293 2.70 -21.19 0.82
C HIS A 293 3.79 -20.25 0.36
N ALA A 294 3.41 -19.13 -0.32
CA ALA A 294 4.38 -18.23 -0.88
C ALA A 294 3.87 -16.79 -1.05
N LEU A 295 4.81 -15.85 -0.92
CA LEU A 295 4.74 -14.49 -1.49
C LEU A 295 5.88 -14.38 -2.52
N ILE A 296 5.53 -13.99 -3.76
CA ILE A 296 6.48 -13.93 -4.86
C ILE A 296 6.55 -12.53 -5.42
N SER A 297 7.76 -11.97 -5.49
CA SER A 297 8.07 -10.64 -6.05
C SER A 297 8.89 -10.79 -7.32
N SER A 298 8.77 -9.87 -8.26
CA SER A 298 9.69 -9.79 -9.40
C SER A 298 10.84 -8.83 -9.09
N LYS A 299 12.07 -9.20 -9.46
CA LYS A 299 13.27 -8.34 -9.40
C LYS A 299 13.28 -7.34 -10.55
N SER A 300 12.91 -7.78 -11.74
CA SER A 300 13.03 -7.01 -12.99
C SER A 300 11.82 -6.14 -13.29
N ARG A 301 10.64 -6.47 -12.72
CA ARG A 301 9.38 -5.76 -12.96
C ARG A 301 8.73 -5.33 -11.66
N ALA A 302 8.15 -4.13 -11.67
CA ALA A 302 7.32 -3.69 -10.55
C ALA A 302 6.01 -4.46 -10.45
N SER A 303 5.52 -5.04 -11.57
CA SER A 303 4.15 -5.54 -11.71
C SER A 303 4.06 -6.86 -12.47
N PHE A 304 3.14 -7.72 -12.04
CA PHE A 304 2.68 -8.91 -12.77
C PHE A 304 1.49 -8.59 -13.69
N SER A 305 1.03 -7.35 -13.70
CA SER A 305 -0.05 -6.84 -14.54
C SER A 305 0.46 -5.79 -15.53
N GLU A 306 -0.19 -5.69 -16.69
CA GLU A 306 0.09 -4.62 -17.65
C GLU A 306 -0.39 -3.27 -17.12
N ASP A 307 0.40 -2.21 -17.34
CA ASP A 307 0.07 -0.81 -17.00
C ASP A 307 -0.29 -0.54 -15.52
N SER A 308 -0.04 -1.47 -14.61
CA SER A 308 -0.19 -1.17 -13.19
C SER A 308 1.01 -0.33 -12.72
N GLY A 309 0.77 0.86 -12.24
CA GLY A 309 1.80 1.73 -11.67
C GLY A 309 2.20 1.33 -10.24
N PHE A 310 1.97 0.08 -9.84
CA PHE A 310 2.18 -0.42 -8.48
C PHE A 310 3.12 -1.62 -8.47
N LYS A 311 3.92 -1.76 -7.40
CA LYS A 311 4.59 -3.03 -7.13
C LYS A 311 3.55 -4.06 -6.73
N GLU A 312 3.59 -5.22 -7.38
CA GLU A 312 2.68 -6.33 -7.15
C GLU A 312 3.42 -7.58 -6.69
N LEU A 313 2.70 -8.45 -6.01
CA LEU A 313 3.15 -9.76 -5.54
C LEU A 313 2.15 -10.83 -5.97
N ILE A 314 2.63 -12.04 -6.20
CA ILE A 314 1.78 -13.23 -6.27
C ILE A 314 1.74 -13.85 -4.88
N PHE A 315 0.53 -14.07 -4.38
CA PHE A 315 0.21 -14.69 -3.11
C PHE A 315 -0.40 -16.07 -3.36
N ALA A 316 0.09 -17.10 -2.67
CA ALA A 316 -0.46 -18.45 -2.76
C ALA A 316 -0.69 -19.03 -1.36
N ALA A 317 -1.91 -19.49 -1.08
CA ALA A 317 -2.30 -19.99 0.24
C ALA A 317 -3.42 -21.03 0.16
N THR A 318 -3.47 -21.97 1.11
CA THR A 318 -4.54 -22.95 1.25
C THR A 318 -5.36 -22.67 2.49
N LYS A 319 -6.68 -22.58 2.34
CA LYS A 319 -7.63 -22.34 3.43
C LYS A 319 -7.63 -23.51 4.42
N GLY A 320 -7.64 -23.22 5.73
CA GLY A 320 -7.70 -24.24 6.79
C GLY A 320 -6.41 -25.05 7.01
N GLN A 321 -5.27 -24.62 6.45
CA GLN A 321 -3.96 -25.26 6.70
C GLN A 321 -3.04 -24.28 7.44
N PHE A 322 -2.86 -24.42 8.76
CA PHE A 322 -2.22 -23.40 9.60
C PHE A 322 -0.74 -23.58 9.88
N TYR A 323 -0.13 -24.72 9.59
CA TYR A 323 1.27 -25.04 9.99
C TYR A 323 2.26 -25.03 8.82
N ILE A 324 2.09 -24.11 7.89
CA ILE A 324 2.96 -23.96 6.72
C ILE A 324 3.91 -22.80 6.93
N ARG A 325 5.22 -23.02 6.72
CA ARG A 325 6.17 -21.93 6.60
C ARG A 325 6.04 -21.29 5.22
N THR A 326 5.91 -19.98 5.21
CA THR A 326 5.74 -19.19 3.99
C THR A 326 7.06 -18.96 3.29
N ALA A 327 7.12 -19.25 2.01
CA ALA A 327 8.27 -18.94 1.16
C ALA A 327 8.20 -17.50 0.63
N PHE A 328 9.26 -16.73 0.83
CA PHE A 328 9.46 -15.42 0.20
C PHE A 328 10.42 -15.57 -0.96
N ILE A 329 9.92 -15.35 -2.19
CA ILE A 329 10.63 -15.69 -3.43
C ILE A 329 10.75 -14.45 -4.29
N GLU A 330 11.96 -14.15 -4.78
CA GLU A 330 12.18 -13.16 -5.81
C GLU A 330 12.50 -13.86 -7.14
N VAL A 331 11.71 -13.58 -8.17
CA VAL A 331 11.89 -14.13 -9.51
C VAL A 331 12.44 -13.07 -10.47
N ASP A 332 13.28 -13.49 -11.41
CA ASP A 332 13.71 -12.69 -12.55
C ASP A 332 12.92 -13.02 -13.82
N GLU A 333 13.27 -12.41 -14.96
CA GLU A 333 12.57 -12.63 -16.24
C GLU A 333 12.72 -14.05 -16.79
N ARG A 334 13.70 -14.81 -16.29
CA ARG A 334 13.99 -16.19 -16.72
C ARG A 334 13.47 -17.19 -15.69
N PHE A 335 12.19 -17.07 -15.35
CA PHE A 335 11.58 -18.02 -14.43
C PHE A 335 11.79 -19.47 -14.92
N ASN A 336 12.46 -20.25 -14.08
CA ASN A 336 12.61 -21.69 -14.25
C ASN A 336 12.04 -22.35 -12.97
N ASP A 337 11.26 -23.41 -13.12
CA ASP A 337 10.62 -24.14 -12.00
C ASP A 337 11.62 -24.61 -10.91
N SER A 338 12.92 -24.67 -11.24
CA SER A 338 14.01 -25.01 -10.30
C SER A 338 14.37 -23.88 -9.32
N LEU A 339 13.96 -22.63 -9.55
CA LEU A 339 14.31 -21.47 -8.70
C LEU A 339 13.55 -21.41 -7.37
N ILE A 340 12.65 -22.36 -7.10
CA ILE A 340 11.93 -22.47 -5.83
C ILE A 340 12.82 -23.02 -4.69
N THR A 341 14.07 -23.35 -4.96
CA THR A 341 14.95 -24.04 -4.01
C THR A 341 15.68 -23.15 -2.99
N ASP A 342 15.86 -21.85 -3.27
CA ASP A 342 16.59 -20.91 -2.38
C ASP A 342 15.66 -20.02 -1.52
N ASN A 343 14.60 -20.58 -0.99
CA ASN A 343 13.54 -19.83 -0.36
C ASN A 343 13.79 -19.55 1.12
N VAL A 344 13.50 -18.33 1.54
CA VAL A 344 13.34 -17.99 2.96
C VAL A 344 12.00 -18.51 3.43
N LEU A 345 12.05 -19.47 4.35
CA LEU A 345 10.84 -19.99 4.99
C LEU A 345 10.58 -19.27 6.31
N VAL A 346 9.49 -18.50 6.37
CA VAL A 346 9.08 -17.73 7.54
C VAL A 346 7.80 -18.32 8.14
N ASP A 347 7.78 -18.48 9.45
CA ASP A 347 6.56 -18.78 10.18
C ASP A 347 5.79 -17.46 10.45
N LEU A 348 4.84 -17.13 9.58
CA LEU A 348 4.04 -15.90 9.71
C LEU A 348 3.08 -15.89 10.92
N HIS A 349 2.86 -17.02 11.60
CA HIS A 349 2.07 -17.07 12.83
C HIS A 349 2.89 -16.62 14.05
N ASN A 350 4.21 -16.80 14.02
CA ASN A 350 5.14 -16.44 15.09
C ASN A 350 6.07 -15.28 14.71
N VAL A 351 5.62 -14.39 13.85
CA VAL A 351 6.40 -13.22 13.44
C VAL A 351 6.49 -12.19 14.56
N PRO A 352 7.67 -11.62 14.85
CA PRO A 352 7.80 -10.48 15.75
C PRO A 352 6.86 -9.35 15.35
N ARG A 353 6.19 -8.74 16.34
CA ARG A 353 5.16 -7.71 16.11
C ARG A 353 5.62 -6.58 15.18
N PHE A 354 6.88 -6.14 15.32
CA PHE A 354 7.40 -5.06 14.49
C PHE A 354 7.55 -5.46 13.01
N LEU A 355 7.92 -6.72 12.69
CA LEU A 355 8.00 -7.21 11.31
C LEU A 355 6.62 -7.50 10.70
N ASP A 356 5.60 -7.74 11.53
CA ASP A 356 4.23 -7.88 11.05
C ASP A 356 3.69 -6.57 10.44
N LEU A 357 4.29 -5.44 10.73
CA LEU A 357 3.95 -4.17 10.08
C LEU A 357 4.19 -4.22 8.56
N ASN A 358 5.26 -4.88 8.12
CA ASN A 358 5.62 -4.99 6.71
C ASN A 358 6.18 -6.38 6.37
N TRP A 359 5.36 -7.24 5.77
CA TRP A 359 5.83 -8.57 5.35
C TRP A 359 6.87 -8.54 4.23
N LEU A 360 7.01 -7.42 3.50
CA LEU A 360 8.07 -7.30 2.49
C LEU A 360 9.48 -7.31 3.10
N ALA A 361 9.60 -7.04 4.41
CA ALA A 361 10.86 -7.15 5.14
C ALA A 361 11.52 -8.54 5.00
N PHE A 362 10.72 -9.60 4.83
CA PHE A 362 11.22 -10.96 4.70
C PHE A 362 11.91 -11.27 3.37
N PHE A 363 11.74 -10.45 2.36
CA PHE A 363 12.55 -10.55 1.14
C PHE A 363 14.02 -10.20 1.39
N ASN A 364 14.31 -9.35 2.41
CA ASN A 364 15.66 -9.08 2.88
C ASN A 364 16.02 -10.01 4.04
N ARG A 365 16.44 -11.23 3.71
CA ARG A 365 16.72 -12.30 4.67
C ARG A 365 17.77 -11.94 5.71
N LYS A 366 18.93 -11.43 5.25
CA LYS A 366 20.10 -11.17 6.13
C LYS A 366 19.71 -10.13 7.18
N LEU A 367 19.18 -8.99 6.75
CA LEU A 367 18.82 -7.89 7.64
C LEU A 367 17.64 -8.23 8.55
N SER A 368 16.56 -8.85 8.02
CA SER A 368 15.41 -9.23 8.85
C SER A 368 15.76 -10.29 9.91
N GLY A 369 16.60 -11.26 9.57
CA GLY A 369 17.06 -12.29 10.51
C GLY A 369 17.88 -11.69 11.65
N MET A 370 18.89 -10.87 11.32
CA MET A 370 19.75 -10.20 12.31
C MET A 370 18.94 -9.32 13.26
N LEU A 371 18.03 -8.51 12.72
CA LEU A 371 17.21 -7.63 13.56
C LEU A 371 16.20 -8.41 14.40
N THR A 372 15.63 -9.49 13.88
CA THR A 372 14.76 -10.36 14.67
C THR A 372 15.47 -10.87 15.91
N GLU A 373 16.65 -11.45 15.74
CA GLU A 373 17.43 -12.00 16.87
C GLU A 373 17.76 -10.93 17.91
N ALA A 374 18.24 -9.76 17.46
CA ALA A 374 18.61 -8.67 18.35
C ALA A 374 17.40 -8.10 19.13
N ILE A 375 16.30 -7.85 18.43
CA ILE A 375 15.11 -7.25 19.03
C ILE A 375 14.39 -8.22 19.97
N GLU A 376 14.22 -9.49 19.57
CA GLU A 376 13.62 -10.51 20.43
C GLU A 376 14.42 -10.72 21.72
N LYS A 377 15.75 -10.70 21.62
CA LYS A 377 16.61 -10.77 22.80
C LYS A 377 16.40 -9.58 23.72
N GLY A 378 16.43 -8.35 23.19
CA GLY A 378 16.21 -7.15 23.97
C GLY A 378 14.83 -7.11 24.65
N LEU A 379 13.78 -7.58 23.94
CA LEU A 379 12.43 -7.71 24.48
C LEU A 379 12.36 -8.77 25.60
N LYS A 380 13.00 -9.92 25.40
CA LYS A 380 13.03 -11.03 26.39
C LYS A 380 13.77 -10.63 27.66
N GLU A 381 14.84 -9.88 27.56
CA GLU A 381 15.61 -9.37 28.69
C GLU A 381 15.01 -8.11 29.32
N GLY A 382 13.89 -7.62 28.81
CA GLY A 382 13.21 -6.40 29.28
C GLY A 382 13.99 -5.12 29.04
N LYS A 383 14.99 -5.14 28.15
CA LYS A 383 15.79 -3.97 27.74
C LYS A 383 15.07 -3.12 26.69
N LEU A 384 14.26 -3.78 25.88
CA LEU A 384 13.38 -3.16 24.90
C LEU A 384 11.92 -3.43 25.27
N ARG A 385 11.06 -2.50 24.91
CA ARG A 385 9.59 -2.66 24.89
C ARG A 385 9.01 -2.03 23.65
N TYR A 386 7.77 -2.36 23.33
CA TYR A 386 7.08 -1.66 22.26
C TYR A 386 6.67 -0.26 22.67
N GLY A 387 6.72 0.67 21.75
CA GLY A 387 6.35 2.07 21.98
C GLY A 387 4.96 2.23 22.59
N VAL A 388 4.02 1.34 22.28
CA VAL A 388 2.67 1.33 22.84
C VAL A 388 2.68 1.24 24.39
N ASP A 389 3.65 0.56 24.97
CA ASP A 389 3.75 0.36 26.42
C ASP A 389 4.38 1.56 27.12
N LEU A 390 5.24 2.32 26.44
CA LEU A 390 6.06 3.38 27.01
C LEU A 390 5.69 4.79 26.53
N LEU A 391 5.25 4.95 25.28
CA LEU A 391 5.00 6.25 24.64
C LEU A 391 3.52 6.60 24.49
N ARG A 392 2.58 5.68 24.73
CA ARG A 392 1.15 5.99 24.63
C ARG A 392 0.78 7.16 25.53
N GLY A 393 0.22 8.22 24.92
CA GLY A 393 -0.08 9.49 25.60
C GLY A 393 1.13 10.40 25.87
N LYS A 394 2.35 9.94 25.58
CA LYS A 394 3.58 10.74 25.65
C LYS A 394 4.08 11.20 24.29
N ILE A 395 3.71 10.54 23.20
CA ILE A 395 3.97 10.99 21.84
C ILE A 395 2.78 11.80 21.36
N VAL A 396 3.02 12.97 20.82
CA VAL A 396 1.98 13.85 20.30
C VAL A 396 2.40 14.41 18.95
N ARG A 397 1.45 14.56 18.04
CA ARG A 397 1.70 15.24 16.78
C ARG A 397 1.81 16.74 17.00
N GLY A 398 2.77 17.38 16.37
CA GLY A 398 2.93 18.83 16.39
C GLY A 398 1.72 19.59 15.84
N ILE A 399 1.80 20.91 15.85
CA ILE A 399 0.68 21.81 15.59
C ILE A 399 0.29 21.80 14.10
N GLU A 400 -0.97 21.54 13.84
CA GLU A 400 -1.52 21.62 12.48
C GLU A 400 -1.82 23.07 12.10
N ILE A 401 -1.22 23.53 11.01
CA ILE A 401 -1.28 24.93 10.56
C ILE A 401 -1.95 25.00 9.20
N TYR A 402 -2.91 25.92 9.08
CA TYR A 402 -3.56 26.30 7.82
C TYR A 402 -3.13 27.73 7.46
N GLY A 403 -2.36 27.91 6.42
CA GLY A 403 -1.76 29.18 6.04
C GLY A 403 -0.45 29.47 6.77
N PRO A 404 0.64 28.70 6.46
CA PRO A 404 1.93 28.87 7.09
C PRO A 404 2.54 30.25 6.89
N ASP A 405 2.19 30.94 5.79
CA ASP A 405 2.67 32.29 5.49
C ASP A 405 2.07 33.37 6.40
N PHE A 406 1.00 33.03 7.15
CA PHE A 406 0.44 33.88 8.19
C PHE A 406 0.94 33.51 9.59
N PHE A 407 0.91 32.22 9.92
CA PHE A 407 1.16 31.79 11.31
C PHE A 407 2.63 31.72 11.72
N PHE A 408 3.56 31.56 10.79
CA PHE A 408 4.99 31.58 11.10
C PHE A 408 5.62 32.97 10.98
N LEU A 409 6.57 33.28 11.87
CA LEU A 409 7.48 34.42 11.83
C LEU A 409 8.92 33.92 12.04
N PRO A 410 9.89 34.24 11.14
CA PRO A 410 9.67 34.91 9.84
C PRO A 410 8.86 34.04 8.86
N ASN A 411 8.23 34.71 7.87
CA ASN A 411 7.55 34.05 6.77
C ASN A 411 7.98 34.63 5.41
N ARG A 412 7.24 34.31 4.34
CA ARG A 412 7.56 34.83 2.99
C ARG A 412 7.43 36.35 2.87
N PHE A 413 6.64 36.98 3.71
CA PHE A 413 6.30 38.40 3.64
C PHE A 413 6.96 39.21 4.75
N TRP A 414 7.03 38.65 5.96
CA TRP A 414 7.52 39.30 7.17
C TRP A 414 8.82 38.68 7.63
N ARG A 415 9.83 39.50 7.86
CA ARG A 415 11.10 39.10 8.49
C ARG A 415 11.11 39.54 9.96
N VAL A 416 11.72 38.77 10.82
CA VAL A 416 12.04 39.18 12.17
C VAL A 416 13.30 40.06 12.10
N VAL A 417 13.22 41.27 12.68
CA VAL A 417 14.29 42.26 12.70
C VAL A 417 15.03 42.26 14.02
N GLU A 418 14.23 42.23 15.10
CA GLU A 418 14.74 42.28 16.47
C GLU A 418 13.86 41.43 17.40
N GLU A 419 14.48 40.84 18.39
CA GLU A 419 13.81 40.09 19.45
C GLU A 419 14.25 40.68 20.81
N SER A 420 13.26 41.17 21.60
CA SER A 420 13.45 41.58 22.98
C SER A 420 12.90 40.51 23.94
N ASP A 421 12.96 40.75 25.22
CA ASP A 421 12.44 39.82 26.25
C ASP A 421 10.92 39.63 26.09
N ASP A 422 10.15 40.69 25.79
CA ASP A 422 8.69 40.69 25.80
C ASP A 422 8.06 40.73 24.39
N SER A 423 8.82 41.01 23.33
CA SER A 423 8.26 41.24 22.02
C SER A 423 9.20 40.88 20.88
N VAL A 424 8.64 40.86 19.66
CA VAL A 424 9.35 40.62 18.42
C VAL A 424 9.00 41.71 17.43
N LEU A 425 10.00 42.44 16.93
CA LEU A 425 9.85 43.40 15.84
C LEU A 425 9.87 42.68 14.50
N VAL A 426 8.80 42.82 13.74
CA VAL A 426 8.69 42.26 12.39
C VAL A 426 8.54 43.34 11.35
N LYS A 427 9.12 43.14 10.17
CA LYS A 427 9.14 44.13 9.09
C LYS A 427 8.72 43.54 7.75
N ARG A 428 7.93 44.31 7.00
CA ARG A 428 7.46 44.04 5.65
C ARG A 428 7.58 45.32 4.78
N GLY A 429 8.53 45.39 3.88
CA GLY A 429 8.84 46.65 3.19
C GLY A 429 9.21 47.75 4.19
N ASP A 430 8.49 48.86 4.17
CA ASP A 430 8.66 49.97 5.15
C ASP A 430 7.75 49.83 6.39
N GLU A 431 6.87 48.85 6.43
CA GLU A 431 5.97 48.59 7.55
C GLU A 431 6.69 47.80 8.64
N GLU A 432 6.57 48.27 9.88
CA GLU A 432 7.10 47.63 11.07
C GLU A 432 5.98 47.40 12.08
N LEU A 433 5.96 46.24 12.73
CA LEU A 433 5.02 45.88 13.77
C LEU A 433 5.75 45.20 14.94
N VAL A 434 5.36 45.55 16.16
CA VAL A 434 5.83 44.94 17.40
C VAL A 434 4.79 43.95 17.92
N ILE A 435 5.13 42.67 17.92
CA ILE A 435 4.20 41.62 18.37
C ILE A 435 4.66 41.10 19.74
N SER A 436 3.80 41.22 20.78
CA SER A 436 4.11 40.68 22.10
C SER A 436 4.29 39.17 22.06
N LYS A 437 5.26 38.66 22.83
CA LYS A 437 5.51 37.24 23.00
C LYS A 437 4.35 36.48 23.65
N ASP A 438 3.41 37.17 24.31
CA ASP A 438 2.16 36.57 24.81
C ASP A 438 1.32 35.93 23.67
N PHE A 439 1.49 36.42 22.45
CA PHE A 439 0.80 35.91 21.25
C PHE A 439 1.70 35.02 20.36
N LEU A 440 2.88 34.68 20.84
CA LEU A 440 3.87 33.90 20.10
C LEU A 440 4.29 32.66 20.88
N VAL A 441 4.62 31.60 20.16
CA VAL A 441 5.32 30.43 20.71
C VAL A 441 6.53 30.12 19.85
N ARG A 442 7.66 29.81 20.48
CA ARG A 442 8.84 29.30 19.76
C ARG A 442 8.54 27.92 19.18
N VAL A 443 8.96 27.67 17.95
CA VAL A 443 8.55 26.50 17.19
C VAL A 443 9.59 26.03 16.19
N LEU A 444 9.67 24.71 16.01
CA LEU A 444 10.38 24.05 14.92
C LEU A 444 9.47 23.94 13.69
N ARG A 445 9.94 24.38 12.51
CA ARG A 445 9.10 24.44 11.30
C ARG A 445 8.99 23.12 10.56
N LYS A 446 10.06 22.73 9.89
CA LYS A 446 10.08 21.54 9.00
C LYS A 446 11.29 20.67 9.31
N PRO A 447 11.14 19.32 9.31
CA PRO A 447 12.26 18.41 9.56
C PRO A 447 13.48 18.60 8.63
N SER A 448 13.26 19.07 7.40
CA SER A 448 14.34 19.33 6.42
C SER A 448 15.28 20.47 6.83
N LEU A 449 14.83 21.43 7.64
CA LEU A 449 15.66 22.53 8.12
C LEU A 449 16.68 22.06 9.17
N TYR A 450 16.38 20.96 9.84
CA TYR A 450 17.17 20.41 10.95
C TYR A 450 17.79 19.05 10.60
N ALA A 451 17.90 18.73 9.32
CA ALA A 451 18.28 17.39 8.86
C ALA A 451 19.76 17.03 9.11
N ASN A 452 20.62 17.97 9.50
CA ASN A 452 22.08 17.80 9.54
C ASN A 452 22.69 17.83 10.96
N ARG A 453 21.90 17.96 12.01
CA ARG A 453 22.35 17.96 13.41
C ARG A 453 21.32 17.37 14.35
N ILE A 454 21.78 16.73 15.41
CA ILE A 454 20.90 16.18 16.45
C ILE A 454 20.37 17.31 17.34
N LYS A 455 21.26 18.15 17.91
CA LYS A 455 20.87 19.28 18.76
C LYS A 455 20.32 20.41 17.89
N ILE A 456 19.11 20.84 18.24
CA ILE A 456 18.40 21.92 17.54
C ILE A 456 17.75 22.89 18.54
N GLU A 457 17.52 24.09 18.05
CA GLU A 457 16.82 25.14 18.77
C GLU A 457 15.68 25.66 17.91
N ALA A 458 14.62 26.14 18.55
CA ALA A 458 13.50 26.74 17.84
C ALA A 458 13.93 28.10 17.28
N ASP A 459 13.94 28.18 15.96
CA ASP A 459 14.42 29.33 15.16
C ASP A 459 13.30 30.19 14.58
N SER A 460 12.06 29.88 14.94
CA SER A 460 10.88 30.55 14.41
C SER A 460 9.87 30.77 15.52
N PHE A 461 8.99 31.75 15.30
CA PHE A 461 7.82 31.98 16.11
C PHE A 461 6.57 31.52 15.36
N MET A 462 5.54 31.15 16.12
CA MET A 462 4.22 30.84 15.62
C MET A 462 3.19 31.66 16.39
N LEU A 463 2.31 32.32 15.66
CA LEU A 463 1.19 33.06 16.24
C LEU A 463 0.24 32.14 16.99
N SER A 464 -0.01 32.44 18.26
CA SER A 464 -0.88 31.71 19.17
C SER A 464 -1.87 32.70 19.82
N ILE A 465 -2.81 33.20 19.03
CA ILE A 465 -3.75 34.26 19.45
C ILE A 465 -4.96 33.63 20.14
N PRO A 466 -5.27 34.02 21.39
CA PRO A 466 -6.49 33.61 22.10
C PRO A 466 -7.76 33.91 21.27
N PRO A 467 -8.90 33.28 21.59
CA PRO A 467 -10.16 33.50 20.86
C PRO A 467 -10.85 34.83 21.21
N LEU A 468 -10.12 35.92 21.17
CA LEU A 468 -10.58 37.29 21.34
C LEU A 468 -11.26 37.79 20.07
N GLY A 469 -12.10 38.82 20.18
CA GLY A 469 -12.61 39.56 19.02
C GLY A 469 -11.48 40.36 18.38
N ILE A 470 -11.60 40.67 17.07
CA ILE A 470 -10.58 41.47 16.36
C ILE A 470 -10.38 42.82 17.02
N SER A 471 -11.47 43.48 17.48
CA SER A 471 -11.43 44.75 18.17
C SER A 471 -10.76 44.69 19.57
N GLU A 472 -10.63 43.50 20.15
CA GLU A 472 -9.99 43.28 21.45
C GLU A 472 -8.48 43.02 21.34
N LEU A 473 -7.96 42.85 20.12
CA LEU A 473 -6.54 42.64 19.88
C LEU A 473 -5.77 43.95 19.99
N PRO A 474 -4.51 43.93 20.49
CA PRO A 474 -3.60 45.03 20.40
C PRO A 474 -3.50 45.58 18.98
N ASP A 475 -3.34 46.88 18.81
CA ASP A 475 -3.40 47.55 17.50
C ASP A 475 -2.47 46.94 16.45
N GLU A 476 -1.23 46.65 16.78
CA GLU A 476 -0.27 46.09 15.85
C GLU A 476 -0.60 44.63 15.47
N LEU A 477 -1.05 43.83 16.44
CA LEU A 477 -1.49 42.47 16.18
C LEU A 477 -2.79 42.47 15.33
N ARG A 478 -3.70 43.41 15.57
CA ARG A 478 -4.89 43.59 14.75
C ARG A 478 -4.53 43.91 13.31
N ARG A 479 -3.61 44.85 13.08
CA ARG A 479 -3.10 45.19 11.75
C ARG A 479 -2.47 43.98 11.04
N TYR A 480 -1.73 43.14 11.78
CA TYR A 480 -1.18 41.90 11.24
C TYR A 480 -2.27 40.91 10.84
N VAL A 481 -3.32 40.75 11.65
CA VAL A 481 -4.46 39.84 11.34
C VAL A 481 -5.25 40.34 10.15
N GLU A 482 -5.52 41.66 10.05
CA GLU A 482 -6.17 42.29 8.90
C GLU A 482 -5.35 42.10 7.63
N TRP A 483 -4.06 42.36 7.68
CA TRP A 483 -3.13 42.03 6.57
C TRP A 483 -3.22 40.58 6.14
N GLY A 484 -3.25 39.64 7.06
CA GLY A 484 -3.34 38.20 6.75
C GLY A 484 -4.62 37.84 5.98
N SER A 485 -5.72 38.50 6.28
CA SER A 485 -7.00 38.35 5.57
C SER A 485 -6.94 38.94 4.16
N GLU A 486 -6.45 40.18 4.04
CA GLU A 486 -6.43 40.95 2.78
C GLU A 486 -5.39 40.41 1.78
N SER A 487 -4.21 40.02 2.24
CA SER A 487 -3.12 39.51 1.39
C SER A 487 -3.34 38.09 0.87
N GLY A 488 -4.33 37.37 1.40
CA GLY A 488 -4.57 35.96 1.09
C GLY A 488 -3.62 34.99 1.82
N ALA A 489 -2.65 35.48 2.62
CA ALA A 489 -1.71 34.65 3.39
C ALA A 489 -2.45 33.70 4.36
N ALA A 490 -3.57 34.16 4.93
CA ALA A 490 -4.44 33.39 5.79
C ALA A 490 -5.56 32.61 5.06
N GLY A 491 -5.63 32.66 3.73
CA GLY A 491 -6.72 32.09 2.91
C GLY A 491 -7.11 30.65 3.27
N PRO A 492 -6.17 29.72 3.46
CA PRO A 492 -6.49 28.34 3.89
C PRO A 492 -7.17 28.28 5.28
N ALA A 493 -6.77 29.12 6.22
CA ALA A 493 -7.37 29.17 7.56
C ALA A 493 -8.77 29.79 7.52
N LEU A 494 -8.94 30.89 6.79
CA LEU A 494 -10.23 31.54 6.58
C LEU A 494 -11.29 30.57 6.06
N ARG A 495 -10.95 29.78 5.04
CA ARG A 495 -11.88 28.79 4.45
C ARG A 495 -12.23 27.64 5.38
N SER A 496 -11.34 27.27 6.29
CA SER A 496 -11.49 26.02 7.07
C SER A 496 -11.87 26.22 8.53
N LYS A 497 -11.64 27.41 9.13
CA LYS A 497 -11.75 27.64 10.59
C LYS A 497 -12.80 28.67 11.01
N GLY A 498 -13.47 29.31 10.05
CA GLY A 498 -14.54 30.27 10.31
C GLY A 498 -14.07 31.61 10.91
N PRO A 499 -14.94 32.38 11.57
CA PRO A 499 -14.67 33.79 11.92
C PRO A 499 -13.47 34.05 12.83
N ARG A 500 -13.13 33.09 13.70
CA ARG A 500 -11.95 33.17 14.59
C ARG A 500 -10.82 32.28 14.10
N TRP A 501 -10.57 32.26 12.79
CA TRP A 501 -9.56 31.44 12.13
C TRP A 501 -8.15 31.65 12.69
N TYR A 502 -7.81 32.86 13.15
CA TYR A 502 -6.49 33.19 13.72
C TYR A 502 -6.23 32.53 15.09
N SER A 503 -7.25 32.03 15.76
CA SER A 503 -7.12 31.39 17.09
C SER A 503 -6.97 29.86 17.04
N HIS A 504 -6.96 29.24 15.87
CA HIS A 504 -6.94 27.76 15.81
C HIS A 504 -5.62 27.15 16.32
N VAL A 505 -4.49 27.87 16.24
CA VAL A 505 -3.21 27.47 16.80
C VAL A 505 -3.27 27.53 18.33
N TRP A 506 -3.77 28.62 18.88
CA TRP A 506 -3.92 28.80 20.34
C TRP A 506 -4.70 27.63 20.98
N ARG A 507 -5.79 27.19 20.36
CA ARG A 507 -6.56 26.05 20.86
C ARG A 507 -5.73 24.76 20.93
N GLN A 508 -4.86 24.54 19.95
CA GLN A 508 -3.99 23.36 19.94
C GLN A 508 -2.91 23.48 21.02
N VAL A 509 -2.26 24.62 21.14
CA VAL A 509 -1.22 24.91 22.13
C VAL A 509 -1.78 24.78 23.54
N SER A 510 -2.94 25.40 23.83
CA SER A 510 -3.54 25.45 25.18
C SER A 510 -4.10 24.10 25.62
N VAL A 511 -4.70 23.30 24.70
CA VAL A 511 -5.37 22.02 25.04
C VAL A 511 -4.40 20.84 24.95
N LYS A 512 -3.67 20.71 23.83
CA LYS A 512 -2.78 19.56 23.62
C LYS A 512 -1.44 19.73 24.33
N LYS A 513 -1.01 20.97 24.55
CA LYS A 513 0.31 21.33 25.11
C LYS A 513 1.43 20.50 24.47
N PRO A 514 1.61 20.58 23.13
CA PRO A 514 2.53 19.70 22.41
C PRO A 514 3.98 20.17 22.56
N TYR A 515 4.49 20.15 23.76
CA TYR A 515 5.88 20.51 24.09
C TYR A 515 6.66 19.26 24.48
N GLY A 516 7.93 19.23 24.13
CA GLY A 516 8.86 18.15 24.48
C GLY A 516 10.25 18.43 23.95
N ARG A 517 11.17 17.48 24.11
CA ARG A 517 12.58 17.61 23.75
C ARG A 517 13.01 16.71 22.60
N VAL A 518 12.27 15.67 22.28
CA VAL A 518 12.59 14.72 21.20
C VAL A 518 11.61 14.88 20.05
N PHE A 519 12.13 15.05 18.84
CA PHE A 519 11.35 15.34 17.64
C PHE A 519 11.61 14.29 16.56
N LEU A 520 10.55 13.61 16.12
CA LEU A 520 10.58 12.59 15.07
C LEU A 520 9.84 13.10 13.83
N PRO A 521 10.33 12.86 12.61
CA PRO A 521 9.68 13.33 11.39
C PRO A 521 8.43 12.51 11.06
N ASP A 522 7.37 13.14 10.50
CA ASP A 522 6.22 12.41 9.93
C ASP A 522 6.53 11.79 8.55
N LYS A 523 7.55 12.32 7.86
CA LYS A 523 8.02 11.84 6.56
C LYS A 523 9.55 11.89 6.49
N VAL A 524 10.12 10.85 5.92
CA VAL A 524 11.56 10.74 5.70
C VAL A 524 11.85 10.06 4.38
N ASP A 525 12.92 10.52 3.72
CA ASP A 525 13.54 9.81 2.62
C ASP A 525 14.43 8.71 3.21
N ILE A 526 14.02 7.45 3.07
CA ILE A 526 14.74 6.30 3.64
C ILE A 526 16.01 5.93 2.87
N SER A 527 16.32 6.62 1.76
CA SER A 527 17.65 6.51 1.13
C SER A 527 18.74 7.16 1.98
N PHE A 528 18.36 8.08 2.88
CA PHE A 528 19.24 8.81 3.77
C PHE A 528 20.43 9.51 3.08
N ARG A 529 20.30 9.84 1.78
CA ARG A 529 21.36 10.54 0.99
C ARG A 529 21.54 11.98 1.40
N ASN A 530 20.46 12.66 1.80
CA ASN A 530 20.43 14.09 2.11
C ASN A 530 20.02 14.37 3.55
N ARG A 531 20.07 13.36 4.43
CA ARG A 531 19.67 13.49 5.83
C ARG A 531 20.71 12.84 6.75
N SER A 532 21.18 13.61 7.71
CA SER A 532 22.24 13.20 8.64
C SER A 532 21.69 12.60 9.93
N VAL A 533 20.45 12.92 10.30
CA VAL A 533 19.83 12.48 11.56
C VAL A 533 18.38 12.11 11.34
N PHE A 534 17.88 11.12 12.06
CA PHE A 534 16.46 10.77 12.06
C PHE A 534 15.69 11.57 13.11
N ALA A 535 16.14 11.51 14.36
CA ALA A 535 15.56 12.23 15.49
C ALA A 535 16.39 13.47 15.86
N ASN A 536 15.68 14.55 16.21
CA ASN A 536 16.29 15.77 16.72
C ASN A 536 16.03 15.92 18.22
N TYR A 537 16.88 16.65 18.92
CA TYR A 537 16.82 16.94 20.34
C TYR A 537 16.93 18.44 20.62
N SER A 538 16.09 18.95 21.51
CA SER A 538 16.21 20.33 22.06
C SER A 538 16.47 20.28 23.56
N GLU A 539 17.39 21.11 24.06
CA GLU A 539 17.67 21.24 25.50
C GLU A 539 16.50 21.85 26.24
N GLU A 540 15.72 22.70 25.58
CA GLU A 540 14.51 23.27 26.11
C GLU A 540 13.27 22.56 25.57
N GLU A 541 12.22 22.43 26.37
CA GLU A 541 10.94 21.96 25.90
C GLU A 541 10.37 22.96 24.91
N THR A 542 10.20 22.54 23.68
CA THR A 542 9.64 23.37 22.61
C THR A 542 8.57 22.62 21.83
N THR A 543 7.87 23.33 20.95
CA THR A 543 6.86 22.75 20.09
C THR A 543 7.31 22.71 18.63
N ALA A 544 6.56 22.02 17.78
CA ALA A 544 6.86 21.89 16.35
C ALA A 544 5.60 21.91 15.49
N SER A 545 5.78 22.12 14.19
CA SER A 545 4.71 21.94 13.20
C SER A 545 4.25 20.47 13.12
N LYS A 546 3.11 20.22 12.48
CA LYS A 546 2.53 18.88 12.27
C LYS A 546 3.42 17.90 11.52
N ASP A 547 4.52 18.38 10.94
CA ASP A 547 5.48 17.55 10.24
C ASP A 547 6.42 16.79 11.20
N PHE A 548 6.24 17.02 12.53
CA PHE A 548 6.92 16.31 13.60
C PHE A 548 5.95 15.59 14.52
N TYR A 549 6.43 14.50 15.10
CA TYR A 549 5.94 13.93 16.34
C TYR A 549 6.89 14.32 17.49
N ILE A 550 6.33 14.69 18.63
CA ILE A 550 7.04 15.20 19.80
C ILE A 550 6.89 14.18 20.93
N ILE A 551 8.00 13.76 21.53
CA ILE A 551 7.97 12.86 22.70
C ILE A 551 8.19 13.67 23.95
N ARG A 552 7.37 13.39 24.96
CA ARG A 552 7.36 14.01 26.31
C ARG A 552 7.70 12.94 27.34
N SER A 553 8.99 12.64 27.52
CA SER A 553 9.40 11.66 28.54
C SER A 553 9.30 12.21 29.96
N GLY A 554 9.55 13.52 30.14
CA GLY A 554 9.68 14.17 31.40
C GLY A 554 11.04 13.95 32.10
N ASN A 555 12.01 13.35 31.40
CA ASN A 555 13.35 13.07 31.93
C ASN A 555 14.40 13.22 30.83
N GLU A 556 15.36 14.09 31.03
CA GLU A 556 16.38 14.44 30.03
C GLU A 556 17.28 13.23 29.62
N THR A 557 17.64 12.40 30.62
CA THR A 557 18.43 11.19 30.35
C THR A 557 17.69 10.22 29.45
N VAL A 558 16.38 10.07 29.68
CA VAL A 558 15.49 9.26 28.81
C VAL A 558 15.39 9.86 27.42
N ASP A 559 15.25 11.19 27.31
CA ASP A 559 15.20 11.88 26.03
C ASP A 559 16.48 11.64 25.21
N LYS A 560 17.65 11.75 25.83
CA LYS A 560 18.94 11.46 25.19
C LYS A 560 19.07 9.98 24.78
N LEU A 561 18.64 9.05 25.63
CA LEU A 561 18.63 7.62 25.30
C LEU A 561 17.75 7.33 24.07
N LEU A 562 16.55 7.91 24.02
CA LEU A 562 15.65 7.80 22.87
C LEU A 562 16.24 8.41 21.61
N VAL A 563 16.87 9.57 21.70
CA VAL A 563 17.54 10.21 20.58
C VAL A 563 18.67 9.34 20.05
N GLY A 564 19.46 8.71 20.94
CA GLY A 564 20.47 7.73 20.55
C GLY A 564 19.88 6.55 19.81
N TRP A 565 18.81 5.95 20.34
CA TRP A 565 18.11 4.85 19.71
C TRP A 565 17.59 5.20 18.32
N PHE A 566 16.83 6.28 18.20
CA PHE A 566 16.25 6.71 16.94
C PHE A 566 17.27 7.14 15.88
N ASN A 567 18.47 7.48 16.29
CA ASN A 567 19.58 7.79 15.37
C ASN A 567 20.55 6.62 15.16
N SER A 568 20.37 5.47 15.81
CA SER A 568 21.25 4.31 15.63
C SER A 568 21.08 3.62 14.28
N THR A 569 22.10 2.90 13.85
CA THR A 569 22.00 2.05 12.63
C THR A 569 21.02 0.91 12.84
N ILE A 570 20.86 0.41 14.08
CA ILE A 570 19.86 -0.60 14.44
C ILE A 570 18.46 -0.07 14.10
N PHE A 571 18.11 1.12 14.58
CA PHE A 571 16.79 1.71 14.31
C PHE A 571 16.59 2.09 12.85
N ILE A 572 17.61 2.67 12.20
CA ILE A 572 17.60 2.98 10.76
C ILE A 572 17.34 1.70 9.93
N SER A 573 17.94 0.57 10.32
CA SER A 573 17.71 -0.71 9.68
C SER A 573 16.27 -1.21 9.84
N ILE A 574 15.67 -1.00 11.01
CA ILE A 574 14.24 -1.24 11.24
C ILE A 574 13.40 -0.38 10.30
N LEU A 575 13.72 0.90 10.14
CA LEU A 575 13.01 1.79 9.23
C LEU A 575 13.12 1.37 7.76
N ILE A 576 14.29 0.90 7.33
CA ILE A 576 14.51 0.39 5.97
C ILE A 576 13.62 -0.83 5.70
N LEU A 577 13.55 -1.76 6.65
CA LEU A 577 12.68 -2.93 6.52
C LEU A 577 11.18 -2.59 6.56
N LEU A 578 10.79 -1.64 7.40
CA LEU A 578 9.39 -1.33 7.65
C LEU A 578 8.85 -0.17 6.83
N GLY A 579 9.72 0.54 6.11
CA GLY A 579 9.38 1.76 5.39
C GLY A 579 8.15 1.61 4.49
N ARG A 580 7.10 2.37 4.80
CA ARG A 580 5.90 2.49 3.96
C ARG A 580 6.18 3.49 2.85
N ARG A 581 6.63 3.01 1.70
CA ARG A 581 6.97 3.89 0.58
C ARG A 581 5.72 4.64 0.08
N ILE A 582 5.76 5.97 0.16
CA ILE A 582 4.79 6.86 -0.50
C ILE A 582 5.20 7.02 -1.98
N SER A 583 6.50 7.02 -2.24
CA SER A 583 7.16 6.99 -3.54
C SER A 583 8.38 6.06 -3.43
N GLU A 584 9.26 6.05 -4.41
CA GLU A 584 10.43 5.15 -4.44
C GLU A 584 11.29 5.22 -3.16
N THR A 585 11.48 6.42 -2.59
CA THR A 585 12.35 6.63 -1.42
C THR A 585 11.63 7.22 -0.21
N TRP A 586 10.52 7.94 -0.39
CA TRP A 586 9.81 8.61 0.71
C TRP A 586 8.87 7.69 1.46
N THR A 587 9.00 7.70 2.76
CA THR A 587 8.17 6.93 3.71
C THR A 587 7.47 7.86 4.67
N ARG A 588 6.23 7.54 5.03
CA ARG A 588 5.46 8.25 6.05
C ARG A 588 5.30 7.38 7.28
N PHE A 589 5.56 7.98 8.45
CA PHE A 589 5.30 7.40 9.76
C PHE A 589 4.12 8.11 10.42
N LEU A 590 3.23 7.34 11.00
CA LEU A 590 2.14 7.83 11.82
C LEU A 590 2.45 7.54 13.30
N GLU A 591 1.69 8.15 14.21
CA GLU A 591 1.79 7.87 15.65
C GLU A 591 1.72 6.37 15.94
N ASP A 592 0.73 5.69 15.37
CA ASP A 592 0.56 4.23 15.52
C ASP A 592 1.79 3.43 15.06
N ASP A 593 2.54 3.93 14.07
CA ASP A 593 3.74 3.24 13.62
C ASP A 593 4.85 3.32 14.65
N TYR A 594 5.07 4.49 15.24
CA TYR A 594 6.02 4.65 16.34
C TYR A 594 5.65 3.85 17.58
N LEU A 595 4.35 3.69 17.87
CA LEU A 595 3.85 2.88 18.97
C LEU A 595 4.05 1.37 18.76
N GLU A 596 4.12 0.92 17.53
CA GLU A 596 4.36 -0.48 17.19
C GLU A 596 5.86 -0.86 17.10
N LEU A 597 6.78 0.12 17.19
CA LEU A 597 8.21 -0.13 17.10
C LEU A 597 8.83 -0.46 18.48
N PRO A 598 9.88 -1.31 18.51
CA PRO A 598 10.65 -1.53 19.73
C PRO A 598 11.49 -0.29 20.07
N ILE A 599 11.51 0.07 21.35
CA ILE A 599 12.30 1.17 21.90
C ILE A 599 12.93 0.75 23.24
N PRO A 600 14.02 1.42 23.69
CA PRO A 600 14.60 1.17 24.99
C PRO A 600 13.59 1.34 26.14
N ASP A 601 13.62 0.40 27.10
CA ASP A 601 12.82 0.54 28.33
C ASP A 601 13.44 1.61 29.24
N PHE A 602 12.68 2.64 29.53
CA PHE A 602 13.13 3.80 30.34
C PHE A 602 13.45 3.46 31.80
N SER A 603 12.89 2.37 32.31
CA SER A 603 13.17 1.91 33.68
C SER A 603 14.59 1.36 33.84
N PHE A 604 15.28 1.12 32.73
CA PHE A 604 16.60 0.53 32.64
C PHE A 604 17.71 1.54 32.28
N THR A 605 17.72 2.72 32.88
CA THR A 605 18.79 3.69 32.64
C THR A 605 20.13 3.32 33.27
N GLY A 606 20.31 2.26 34.01
CA GLY A 606 21.55 1.85 34.67
C GLY A 606 22.86 2.18 33.91
N SER A 607 24.01 1.66 34.35
CA SER A 607 25.32 2.02 33.76
C SER A 607 25.39 1.89 32.21
N MET A 608 24.68 0.93 31.63
CA MET A 608 24.66 0.73 30.17
C MET A 608 23.86 1.83 29.44
N GLY A 609 22.72 2.26 30.00
CA GLY A 609 21.97 3.38 29.42
C GLY A 609 22.75 4.70 29.49
N LEU A 610 23.52 4.92 30.60
CA LEU A 610 24.39 6.08 30.72
C LEU A 610 25.53 6.10 29.71
N LYS A 611 26.10 4.94 29.35
CA LYS A 611 27.06 4.84 28.22
C LYS A 611 26.45 5.35 26.90
N VAL A 612 25.23 4.95 26.60
CA VAL A 612 24.54 5.43 25.38
C VAL A 612 24.37 6.94 25.42
N VAL A 613 23.91 7.49 26.56
CA VAL A 613 23.75 8.94 26.78
C VAL A 613 25.07 9.68 26.57
N GLU A 614 26.19 9.17 27.10
CA GLU A 614 27.53 9.76 26.91
C GLU A 614 27.91 9.85 25.40
N ARG A 615 27.61 8.78 24.62
CA ARG A 615 27.86 8.80 23.16
C ARG A 615 26.97 9.83 22.46
N VAL A 616 25.70 9.92 22.83
CA VAL A 616 24.79 10.94 22.32
C VAL A 616 25.30 12.35 22.61
N GLU A 617 25.76 12.63 23.84
CA GLU A 617 26.30 13.95 24.23
C GLU A 617 27.51 14.38 23.38
N ARG A 618 28.33 13.43 22.94
CA ARG A 618 29.39 13.72 21.96
C ARG A 618 28.79 14.10 20.59
N LEU A 619 27.82 13.33 20.10
CA LEU A 619 27.16 13.56 18.82
C LEU A 619 26.37 14.88 18.77
N LEU A 620 25.81 15.35 19.89
CA LEU A 620 25.08 16.63 19.98
C LEU A 620 25.95 17.82 19.59
N LYS A 621 27.28 17.70 19.71
CA LYS A 621 28.25 18.78 19.39
C LYS A 621 28.70 18.79 17.94
N LEU A 622 28.35 17.75 17.19
CA LEU A 622 28.86 17.53 15.83
C LEU A 622 27.85 17.95 14.77
N LYS A 623 28.39 18.41 13.64
CA LYS A 623 27.67 18.48 12.38
C LYS A 623 27.93 17.19 11.61
N LEU A 624 26.89 16.39 11.44
CA LEU A 624 27.01 15.06 10.89
C LEU A 624 26.85 15.05 9.36
N PRO A 625 27.62 14.23 8.62
CA PRO A 625 27.36 13.96 7.21
C PRO A 625 26.06 13.16 7.04
N PRO A 626 25.58 12.94 5.82
CA PRO A 626 24.42 12.06 5.58
C PRO A 626 24.57 10.70 6.27
N ILE A 627 23.46 10.13 6.76
CA ILE A 627 23.47 8.84 7.50
C ILE A 627 24.22 7.75 6.74
N ARG A 628 24.07 7.73 5.42
CA ARG A 628 24.76 6.76 4.57
C ARG A 628 26.28 6.84 4.69
N ASP A 629 26.81 8.05 4.78
CA ASP A 629 28.26 8.33 4.87
C ASP A 629 28.77 8.15 6.31
N GLN A 630 27.88 8.19 7.32
CA GLN A 630 28.23 7.92 8.71
C GLN A 630 28.44 6.44 9.01
N ILE A 631 27.83 5.53 8.19
CA ILE A 631 27.93 4.08 8.44
C ILE A 631 29.41 3.65 8.33
N GLY A 632 29.99 3.29 9.47
CA GLY A 632 31.40 2.95 9.64
C GLY A 632 32.29 4.10 10.09
N SER A 633 31.73 5.31 10.41
CA SER A 633 32.49 6.29 11.19
C SER A 633 32.63 5.81 12.63
N GLU A 634 33.68 6.28 13.32
CA GLU A 634 33.97 5.91 14.71
C GLU A 634 32.78 6.29 15.63
N GLU A 635 32.25 7.50 15.49
CA GLU A 635 31.19 8.02 16.33
C GLU A 635 29.88 7.23 16.17
N ARG A 636 29.56 6.80 14.92
CA ARG A 636 28.40 5.96 14.64
C ARG A 636 28.60 4.56 15.22
N TYR A 637 29.77 3.98 15.02
CA TYR A 637 30.12 2.67 15.51
C TYR A 637 30.05 2.62 17.06
N GLU A 638 30.60 3.62 17.74
CA GLU A 638 30.54 3.69 19.22
C GLU A 638 29.10 3.80 19.76
N LEU A 639 28.24 4.56 19.10
CA LEU A 639 26.82 4.63 19.47
C LEU A 639 26.11 3.29 19.29
N ASP A 640 26.31 2.69 18.12
CA ASP A 640 25.67 1.41 17.77
C ASP A 640 26.15 0.26 18.66
N LEU A 641 27.46 0.24 19.00
CA LEU A 641 28.05 -0.71 19.92
C LEU A 641 27.46 -0.57 21.33
N ALA A 642 27.38 0.66 21.85
CA ALA A 642 26.80 0.91 23.17
C ALA A 642 25.32 0.47 23.24
N LEU A 643 24.56 0.62 22.15
CA LEU A 643 23.19 0.15 22.06
C LEU A 643 23.10 -1.38 21.93
N ALA A 644 23.98 -2.01 21.18
CA ALA A 644 24.05 -3.48 21.10
C ALA A 644 24.39 -4.12 22.46
N GLU A 645 25.31 -3.52 23.23
CA GLU A 645 25.58 -3.87 24.61
C GLU A 645 24.36 -3.66 25.52
N PHE A 646 23.67 -2.51 25.37
CA PHE A 646 22.47 -2.20 26.14
C PHE A 646 21.36 -3.23 25.91
N ILE A 647 21.15 -3.67 24.66
CA ILE A 647 20.20 -4.73 24.30
C ILE A 647 20.60 -6.09 24.90
N GLY A 648 21.88 -6.26 25.24
CA GLY A 648 22.42 -7.48 25.84
C GLY A 648 22.84 -8.53 24.79
N LEU A 649 23.29 -8.12 23.61
CA LEU A 649 23.79 -9.04 22.60
C LEU A 649 25.06 -9.76 23.07
N ARG A 650 25.22 -11.04 22.70
CA ARG A 650 26.39 -11.83 23.11
C ARG A 650 27.67 -11.41 22.42
N ASP A 651 27.56 -11.03 21.16
CA ASP A 651 28.63 -10.53 20.29
C ASP A 651 28.20 -9.19 19.69
N PRO A 652 28.27 -8.09 20.46
CA PRO A 652 27.82 -6.78 20.00
C PRO A 652 28.69 -6.25 18.87
N GLU A 653 30.01 -6.46 18.89
CA GLU A 653 30.94 -6.02 17.86
C GLU A 653 30.66 -6.71 16.52
N GLY A 654 30.65 -8.04 16.48
CA GLY A 654 30.36 -8.81 15.27
C GLY A 654 28.95 -8.52 14.73
N PHE A 655 27.96 -8.27 15.60
CA PHE A 655 26.62 -7.87 15.17
C PHE A 655 26.66 -6.51 14.45
N ILE A 656 27.32 -5.49 15.01
CA ILE A 656 27.37 -4.15 14.42
C ILE A 656 28.17 -4.14 13.12
N GLU A 657 29.30 -4.84 13.05
CA GLU A 657 30.07 -4.97 11.81
C GLU A 657 29.23 -5.57 10.68
N ASN A 658 28.54 -6.68 10.95
CA ASN A 658 27.65 -7.33 10.00
C ASN A 658 26.48 -6.45 9.59
N LEU A 659 25.91 -5.67 10.54
CA LEU A 659 24.80 -4.74 10.26
C LEU A 659 25.27 -3.60 9.35
N HIS A 660 26.43 -3.00 9.64
CA HIS A 660 27.02 -1.94 8.82
C HIS A 660 27.34 -2.44 7.41
N GLU A 661 27.88 -3.66 7.28
CA GLU A 661 28.13 -4.30 5.97
C GLU A 661 26.84 -4.50 5.17
N CYS A 662 25.77 -4.99 5.83
CA CYS A 662 24.48 -5.17 5.19
C CYS A 662 23.92 -3.85 4.61
N ILE A 663 23.97 -2.78 5.39
CA ILE A 663 23.42 -1.48 4.98
C ILE A 663 24.26 -0.84 3.88
N ARG A 664 25.60 -1.00 3.89
CA ARG A 664 26.49 -0.52 2.81
C ARG A 664 26.27 -1.27 1.49
N GLY A 665 26.01 -2.57 1.56
CA GLY A 665 25.78 -3.43 0.39
C GLY A 665 24.40 -3.24 -0.25
N GLU A 666 23.44 -2.69 0.47
CA GLU A 666 22.13 -2.39 -0.08
C GLU A 666 22.21 -1.15 -0.98
N GLN A 667 21.74 -1.29 -2.21
CA GLN A 667 21.42 -0.15 -3.06
C GLN A 667 20.17 0.54 -2.49
N LEU A 668 20.37 1.40 -1.48
CA LEU A 668 19.33 2.24 -0.88
C LEU A 668 18.84 3.30 -1.89
#